data_fd9b1861f4fa5417032d697c41e9a615
#
_entry.id   fd9b1861f4fa5417032d697c41e9a615
#
_cell.length_a   1.000
_cell.length_b   1.000
_cell.length_c   1.000
_cell.angle_alpha   90.00
_cell.angle_beta   90.00
_cell.angle_gamma   90.00
#
_symmetry.space_group_name_H-M   'P 1'
#
loop_
_entity.id
_entity.type
_entity.pdbx_description
1 polymer ?
#
loop_
_entity_poly.entity_id
_entity_poly.type
_entity_poly.pdbx_seq_one_letter_code
_entity_poly.pdbx_strand_id
1 'polypeptide(L)'
;MRRIIAICKEVPLLPIAIIAAIPLALLGSWRPWEAAGVSLTFGPFNPGVGQWIVIALVVYTIVVTVIGMIDDLRHGHVGVDLLAVIAIASTVAVQEYWAAWAVVLMISSGEAIEEFAQSKAEGNLTALVDAAPRTAHVVTLPGVGARAAAAGADGTAGDAEGDMTADGFRKVASVDVPNAAETNKSTTQTKPYDAAGEHFETVPVDQVKLGDVILVLPGETVPVDGELLSGVATLDLSNINGEPVPREVYAGARVLSGAVNGSTALTMRATQLAQDSQYQKILELVSSAQESRPTVVKTADVLAVPFTILSLAIAGIAWAVAGTPLRFAQVLVLATPCPLLIAAPVAYVAGTGRLAKAGILIKAQDVLENLGRVSHIFFDKTGTLTVKQPQVVRVEKPFENSSPYDENHILMMAGVVEGYSVHILSKGIAAAGQKAMQELYARYENGQRLCAERDLPGHGRDYPVVKNIEEQSGKGVSGEVNGHAVRVGRFAYVTADEAGFTHVLGAGVAAGIAAGAVADSAVGDSATGTAAGASKKPEVNSLFAPLEPDEMAAYVAIDGKLAARIVLRDVPRENAKASLEKLHRLGVKKLSMLTGDKEASARIIAGEVGIDDVQSELFPEGKVAAVKNATEDAHQNQPAWDKVVQRVVGESMTRQVTMMVGDGVNDAPVLAVADIGMAMTDGTSTAASESAQVVIMNDDIASVPRAIAIARRTKKVMLQAVLVGLGLAIIGMVAAAFNLIPVVVGAFMQEAIDVVSILWALTALLDRE
;
A
#
# COMPACT_ATOMS: atom_id res chain seq x y z
N MET A 1 -4.30 34.92 10.26
CA MET A 1 -3.28 35.85 9.82
C MET A 1 -2.05 35.17 9.21
N ARG A 2 -1.35 34.23 9.87
CA ARG A 2 -0.18 33.54 9.27
C ARG A 2 -0.49 32.82 7.95
N ARG A 3 -1.65 32.12 7.83
CA ARG A 3 -2.09 31.45 6.60
C ARG A 3 -2.40 32.42 5.45
N ILE A 4 -3.03 33.55 5.74
CA ILE A 4 -3.30 34.59 4.72
C ILE A 4 -1.99 35.17 4.17
N ILE A 5 -1.01 35.38 5.04
CA ILE A 5 0.34 35.88 4.65
C ILE A 5 1.07 34.84 3.78
N ALA A 6 0.90 33.53 4.07
CA ALA A 6 1.46 32.46 3.25
C ALA A 6 0.85 32.47 1.84
N ILE A 7 -0.48 32.48 1.72
CA ILE A 7 -1.19 32.57 0.43
C ILE A 7 -0.78 33.82 -0.36
N CYS A 8 -0.67 34.98 0.28
CA CYS A 8 -0.20 36.19 -0.38
C CYS A 8 1.27 36.13 -0.83
N LYS A 9 2.08 35.24 -0.27
CA LYS A 9 3.45 34.98 -0.72
C LYS A 9 3.51 34.07 -1.93
N GLU A 10 2.62 33.08 -2.00
CA GLU A 10 2.52 32.10 -3.08
C GLU A 10 1.83 32.70 -4.32
N VAL A 11 0.81 33.54 -4.12
CA VAL A 11 0.10 34.26 -5.19
C VAL A 11 0.29 35.77 -5.03
N PRO A 12 1.43 36.32 -5.41
CA PRO A 12 1.73 37.73 -5.19
C PRO A 12 0.85 38.69 -6.01
N LEU A 13 0.23 38.22 -7.07
CA LEU A 13 -0.68 39.01 -7.91
C LEU A 13 -2.00 39.35 -7.20
N LEU A 14 -2.49 38.50 -6.30
CA LEU A 14 -3.75 38.71 -5.56
C LEU A 14 -3.75 40.00 -4.71
N PRO A 15 -2.78 40.25 -3.82
CA PRO A 15 -2.73 41.50 -3.07
C PRO A 15 -2.52 42.74 -3.97
N ILE A 16 -1.78 42.61 -5.07
CA ILE A 16 -1.58 43.69 -6.05
C ILE A 16 -2.90 44.02 -6.74
N ALA A 17 -3.67 42.99 -7.19
CA ALA A 17 -4.98 43.18 -7.81
C ALA A 17 -5.96 43.86 -6.84
N ILE A 18 -6.01 43.43 -5.57
CA ILE A 18 -6.87 44.07 -4.54
C ILE A 18 -6.51 45.56 -4.37
N ILE A 19 -5.22 45.88 -4.24
CA ILE A 19 -4.78 47.24 -4.05
C ILE A 19 -5.04 48.12 -5.28
N ALA A 20 -4.98 47.57 -6.50
CA ALA A 20 -5.20 48.26 -7.75
C ALA A 20 -6.64 48.82 -7.90
N ALA A 21 -7.61 48.31 -7.14
CA ALA A 21 -8.95 48.91 -7.06
C ALA A 21 -8.95 50.34 -6.55
N ILE A 22 -8.04 50.68 -5.63
CA ILE A 22 -7.97 52.00 -5.01
C ILE A 22 -7.62 53.09 -6.04
N PRO A 23 -6.51 53.01 -6.80
CA PRO A 23 -6.23 54.00 -7.83
C PRO A 23 -7.24 53.96 -8.98
N LEU A 24 -7.88 52.83 -9.30
CA LEU A 24 -8.94 52.75 -10.27
C LEU A 24 -10.19 53.58 -9.84
N ALA A 25 -10.56 53.47 -8.55
CA ALA A 25 -11.68 54.23 -7.98
C ALA A 25 -11.39 55.72 -7.83
N LEU A 26 -10.21 56.07 -7.36
CA LEU A 26 -9.84 57.48 -7.01
C LEU A 26 -9.33 58.26 -8.22
N LEU A 27 -8.58 57.62 -9.11
CA LEU A 27 -7.82 58.25 -10.20
C LEU A 27 -8.28 57.75 -11.58
N GLY A 28 -9.38 56.98 -11.66
CA GLY A 28 -9.86 56.36 -12.90
C GLY A 28 -10.09 57.33 -14.04
N SER A 29 -10.67 58.48 -13.75
CA SER A 29 -10.96 59.56 -14.74
C SER A 29 -9.98 60.71 -14.73
N TRP A 30 -8.96 60.71 -13.81
CA TRP A 30 -8.01 61.81 -13.70
C TRP A 30 -6.92 61.70 -14.79
N ARG A 31 -6.78 62.75 -15.58
CA ARG A 31 -5.88 62.87 -16.75
C ARG A 31 -4.99 64.09 -16.65
N PRO A 32 -3.93 64.05 -15.83
CA PRO A 32 -3.06 65.23 -15.58
C PRO A 32 -2.32 65.69 -16.84
N TRP A 33 -2.11 64.84 -17.85
CA TRP A 33 -1.44 65.19 -19.11
C TRP A 33 -2.29 66.07 -20.02
N GLU A 34 -3.63 66.02 -19.94
CA GLU A 34 -4.52 66.94 -20.68
C GLU A 34 -4.30 68.39 -20.24
N ALA A 35 -4.11 68.63 -18.95
CA ALA A 35 -3.74 69.95 -18.40
C ALA A 35 -2.34 70.43 -18.83
N ALA A 36 -1.44 69.54 -19.20
CA ALA A 36 -0.11 69.80 -19.70
C ALA A 36 -0.04 69.88 -21.24
N GLY A 37 -1.16 69.77 -21.95
CA GLY A 37 -1.24 69.83 -23.41
C GLY A 37 -0.67 68.60 -24.13
N VAL A 38 -0.45 67.49 -23.39
CA VAL A 38 0.04 66.24 -23.92
C VAL A 38 -1.14 65.26 -24.03
N SER A 39 -1.36 64.64 -25.18
CA SER A 39 -2.38 63.61 -25.35
C SER A 39 -1.73 62.24 -25.33
N LEU A 40 -1.95 61.45 -24.26
CA LEU A 40 -1.62 60.05 -24.15
C LEU A 40 -2.76 59.18 -24.68
N THR A 41 -3.10 59.40 -25.97
CA THR A 41 -4.18 58.68 -26.63
C THR A 41 -3.67 57.49 -27.42
N PHE A 42 -4.30 56.34 -27.27
CA PHE A 42 -4.04 55.14 -28.04
C PHE A 42 -5.23 54.95 -29.01
N GLY A 43 -5.17 55.54 -30.21
CA GLY A 43 -6.30 55.55 -31.14
C GLY A 43 -7.53 56.28 -30.55
N PRO A 44 -8.70 55.62 -30.44
CA PRO A 44 -9.89 56.15 -29.81
C PRO A 44 -9.87 56.14 -28.29
N PHE A 45 -8.81 55.61 -27.66
CA PHE A 45 -8.69 55.40 -26.20
C PHE A 45 -7.96 56.55 -25.56
N ASN A 46 -8.53 57.10 -24.50
CA ASN A 46 -7.91 58.11 -23.66
C ASN A 46 -8.05 57.72 -22.16
N PRO A 47 -7.33 56.67 -21.69
CA PRO A 47 -7.51 56.21 -20.33
C PRO A 47 -6.96 57.20 -19.30
N GLY A 48 -7.59 57.31 -18.11
CA GLY A 48 -7.05 58.02 -16.96
C GLY A 48 -5.96 57.26 -16.24
N VAL A 49 -5.28 57.89 -15.24
CA VAL A 49 -4.17 57.29 -14.48
C VAL A 49 -4.51 55.93 -13.86
N GLY A 50 -5.68 55.81 -13.20
CA GLY A 50 -6.12 54.57 -12.61
C GLY A 50 -6.42 53.49 -13.65
N GLN A 51 -6.90 53.89 -14.83
CA GLN A 51 -7.16 52.96 -15.94
C GLN A 51 -5.88 52.46 -16.58
N TRP A 52 -4.82 53.27 -16.67
CA TRP A 52 -3.48 52.86 -17.12
C TRP A 52 -2.86 51.81 -16.18
N ILE A 53 -3.07 51.95 -14.85
CA ILE A 53 -2.60 50.95 -13.88
C ILE A 53 -3.30 49.59 -14.15
N VAL A 54 -4.60 49.57 -14.41
CA VAL A 54 -5.34 48.35 -14.76
C VAL A 54 -4.84 47.77 -16.09
N ILE A 55 -4.59 48.63 -17.10
CA ILE A 55 -4.05 48.15 -18.38
C ILE A 55 -2.68 47.48 -18.19
N ALA A 56 -1.80 48.09 -17.39
CA ALA A 56 -0.48 47.53 -17.06
C ALA A 56 -0.60 46.20 -16.33
N LEU A 57 -1.56 46.06 -15.39
CA LEU A 57 -1.84 44.85 -14.66
C LEU A 57 -2.39 43.75 -15.62
N VAL A 58 -3.30 44.08 -16.52
CA VAL A 58 -3.81 43.20 -17.56
C VAL A 58 -2.72 42.69 -18.49
N VAL A 59 -1.86 43.59 -18.99
CA VAL A 59 -0.73 43.24 -19.87
C VAL A 59 0.21 42.27 -19.13
N TYR A 60 0.52 42.54 -17.88
CA TYR A 60 1.35 41.65 -17.06
C TYR A 60 0.70 40.27 -16.94
N THR A 61 -0.59 40.21 -16.58
CA THR A 61 -1.33 38.93 -16.46
C THR A 61 -1.33 38.16 -17.78
N ILE A 62 -1.63 38.82 -18.91
CA ILE A 62 -1.59 38.20 -20.23
C ILE A 62 -0.22 37.61 -20.54
N VAL A 63 0.86 38.35 -20.29
CA VAL A 63 2.22 37.92 -20.57
C VAL A 63 2.58 36.69 -19.74
N VAL A 64 2.26 36.67 -18.44
CA VAL A 64 2.51 35.54 -17.56
C VAL A 64 1.72 34.32 -18.01
N THR A 65 0.41 34.48 -18.29
CA THR A 65 -0.43 33.39 -18.77
C THR A 65 0.04 32.81 -20.11
N VAL A 66 0.44 33.67 -21.07
CA VAL A 66 0.95 33.22 -22.37
C VAL A 66 2.30 32.47 -22.23
N ILE A 67 3.16 32.91 -21.32
CA ILE A 67 4.43 32.19 -21.03
C ILE A 67 4.09 30.80 -20.48
N GLY A 68 3.14 30.68 -19.54
CA GLY A 68 2.67 29.39 -19.01
C GLY A 68 2.10 28.51 -20.13
N MET A 69 1.23 29.05 -20.99
CA MET A 69 0.67 28.31 -22.13
C MET A 69 1.75 27.79 -23.10
N ILE A 70 2.81 28.56 -23.34
CA ILE A 70 3.91 28.14 -24.21
C ILE A 70 4.70 26.99 -23.55
N ASP A 71 4.87 27.02 -22.26
CA ASP A 71 5.55 25.95 -21.52
C ASP A 71 4.70 24.66 -21.51
N ASP A 72 3.40 24.77 -21.28
CA ASP A 72 2.46 23.65 -21.36
C ASP A 72 2.44 23.02 -22.75
N LEU A 73 2.42 23.86 -23.79
CA LEU A 73 2.45 23.38 -25.18
C LEU A 73 3.74 22.64 -25.51
N ARG A 74 4.88 23.06 -24.96
CA ARG A 74 6.16 22.35 -25.10
C ARG A 74 6.16 20.99 -24.45
N HIS A 75 5.35 20.82 -23.40
CA HIS A 75 5.19 19.54 -22.70
C HIS A 75 4.01 18.70 -23.25
N GLY A 76 3.39 19.14 -24.36
CA GLY A 76 2.33 18.39 -25.05
C GLY A 76 0.93 18.58 -24.47
N HIS A 77 0.73 19.58 -23.62
CA HIS A 77 -0.58 19.95 -23.08
C HIS A 77 -1.20 21.11 -23.87
N VAL A 78 -2.48 21.00 -24.21
CA VAL A 78 -3.22 22.10 -24.86
C VAL A 78 -3.76 22.99 -23.76
N GLY A 79 -3.10 24.14 -23.52
CA GLY A 79 -3.51 25.10 -22.51
C GLY A 79 -4.93 25.63 -22.78
N VAL A 80 -5.80 25.53 -21.78
CA VAL A 80 -7.21 25.98 -21.84
C VAL A 80 -7.33 27.47 -21.55
N ASP A 81 -6.24 28.13 -21.18
CA ASP A 81 -6.19 29.53 -20.74
C ASP A 81 -6.39 30.56 -21.85
N LEU A 82 -6.48 30.07 -23.13
CA LEU A 82 -6.74 30.94 -24.27
C LEU A 82 -8.01 31.77 -24.08
N LEU A 83 -9.07 31.18 -23.50
CA LEU A 83 -10.32 31.90 -23.23
C LEU A 83 -10.14 33.02 -22.21
N ALA A 84 -9.34 32.80 -21.17
CA ALA A 84 -9.03 33.81 -20.15
C ALA A 84 -8.27 35.00 -20.77
N VAL A 85 -7.26 34.73 -21.61
CA VAL A 85 -6.51 35.77 -22.33
C VAL A 85 -7.42 36.57 -23.24
N ILE A 86 -8.30 35.93 -24.03
CA ILE A 86 -9.22 36.60 -24.93
C ILE A 86 -10.28 37.40 -24.13
N ALA A 87 -10.77 36.85 -23.00
CA ALA A 87 -11.73 37.54 -22.14
C ALA A 87 -11.16 38.83 -21.57
N ILE A 88 -9.97 38.80 -20.97
CA ILE A 88 -9.28 39.96 -20.41
C ILE A 88 -9.01 41.00 -21.54
N ALA A 89 -8.44 40.55 -22.65
CA ALA A 89 -8.15 41.47 -23.77
C ALA A 89 -9.41 42.13 -24.30
N SER A 90 -10.52 41.39 -24.40
CA SER A 90 -11.83 41.93 -24.89
C SER A 90 -12.39 42.96 -23.93
N THR A 91 -12.28 42.83 -22.60
CA THR A 91 -12.77 43.81 -21.62
C THR A 91 -12.02 45.14 -21.70
N VAL A 92 -10.72 45.09 -21.93
CA VAL A 92 -9.90 46.31 -22.14
C VAL A 92 -10.28 46.95 -23.49
N ALA A 93 -10.47 46.17 -24.56
CA ALA A 93 -10.83 46.63 -25.89
C ALA A 93 -12.20 47.36 -25.92
N VAL A 94 -13.14 46.95 -25.08
CA VAL A 94 -14.45 47.63 -24.93
C VAL A 94 -14.47 48.71 -23.85
N GLN A 95 -13.30 49.09 -23.29
CA GLN A 95 -13.10 50.10 -22.25
C GLN A 95 -13.81 49.83 -20.91
N GLU A 96 -14.14 48.57 -20.63
CA GLU A 96 -14.72 48.12 -19.37
C GLU A 96 -13.60 47.82 -18.33
N TYR A 97 -12.89 48.84 -17.87
CA TYR A 97 -11.71 48.70 -16.99
C TYR A 97 -12.05 48.08 -15.63
N TRP A 98 -13.23 48.36 -15.09
CA TRP A 98 -13.69 47.68 -13.87
C TRP A 98 -13.90 46.20 -14.08
N ALA A 99 -14.39 45.83 -15.25
CA ALA A 99 -14.55 44.41 -15.62
C ALA A 99 -13.20 43.75 -15.85
N ALA A 100 -12.24 44.43 -16.51
CA ALA A 100 -10.88 43.97 -16.70
C ALA A 100 -10.17 43.71 -15.35
N TRP A 101 -10.29 44.67 -14.40
CA TRP A 101 -9.82 44.49 -13.04
C TRP A 101 -10.49 43.32 -12.34
N ALA A 102 -11.81 43.15 -12.43
CA ALA A 102 -12.54 42.05 -11.81
C ALA A 102 -12.10 40.70 -12.35
N VAL A 103 -11.82 40.59 -13.66
CA VAL A 103 -11.32 39.36 -14.28
C VAL A 103 -9.89 39.04 -13.80
N VAL A 104 -9.00 40.04 -13.65
CA VAL A 104 -7.67 39.80 -13.07
C VAL A 104 -7.76 39.35 -11.62
N LEU A 105 -8.64 39.98 -10.84
CA LEU A 105 -8.90 39.57 -9.46
C LEU A 105 -9.44 38.14 -9.40
N MET A 106 -10.36 37.77 -10.30
CA MET A 106 -10.91 36.42 -10.41
C MET A 106 -9.82 35.39 -10.69
N ILE A 107 -8.92 35.63 -11.66
CA ILE A 107 -7.82 34.72 -11.97
C ILE A 107 -6.92 34.55 -10.76
N SER A 108 -6.51 35.64 -10.12
CA SER A 108 -5.60 35.59 -8.95
C SER A 108 -6.27 34.97 -7.71
N SER A 109 -7.59 35.17 -7.51
CA SER A 109 -8.33 34.53 -6.43
C SER A 109 -8.55 33.05 -6.71
N GLY A 110 -8.78 32.69 -7.99
CA GLY A 110 -8.88 31.31 -8.46
C GLY A 110 -7.59 30.52 -8.14
N GLU A 111 -6.42 31.05 -8.48
CA GLU A 111 -5.12 30.46 -8.13
C GLU A 111 -4.96 30.28 -6.62
N ALA A 112 -5.34 31.27 -5.81
CA ALA A 112 -5.26 31.19 -4.36
C ALA A 112 -6.22 30.16 -3.76
N ILE A 113 -7.41 30.00 -4.32
CA ILE A 113 -8.39 28.99 -3.91
C ILE A 113 -7.93 27.58 -4.33
N GLU A 114 -7.33 27.46 -5.51
CA GLU A 114 -6.72 26.23 -6.00
C GLU A 114 -5.63 25.74 -5.05
N GLU A 115 -4.67 26.60 -4.72
CA GLU A 115 -3.58 26.29 -3.78
C GLU A 115 -4.11 25.88 -2.40
N PHE A 116 -5.11 26.59 -1.89
CA PHE A 116 -5.77 26.23 -0.65
C PHE A 116 -6.46 24.88 -0.73
N ALA A 117 -7.15 24.60 -1.82
CA ALA A 117 -7.89 23.34 -2.02
C ALA A 117 -6.94 22.15 -2.17
N GLN A 118 -5.83 22.32 -2.92
CA GLN A 118 -4.76 21.31 -3.03
C GLN A 118 -4.12 21.03 -1.69
N SER A 119 -3.67 22.06 -0.97
CA SER A 119 -3.10 21.94 0.37
C SER A 119 -4.05 21.24 1.35
N LYS A 120 -5.36 21.51 1.24
CA LYS A 120 -6.36 20.81 2.06
C LYS A 120 -6.57 19.35 1.66
N ALA A 121 -6.53 19.05 0.38
CA ALA A 121 -6.65 17.69 -0.16
C ALA A 121 -5.40 16.85 0.17
N GLU A 122 -4.21 17.46 0.14
CA GLU A 122 -2.92 16.84 0.50
C GLU A 122 -2.74 16.62 1.99
N GLY A 123 -3.58 17.20 2.83
CA GLY A 123 -3.42 17.15 4.29
C GLY A 123 -3.34 15.73 4.89
N ASN A 124 -3.92 14.72 4.25
CA ASN A 124 -3.78 13.33 4.67
C ASN A 124 -2.39 12.74 4.32
N LEU A 125 -1.78 13.17 3.22
CA LEU A 125 -0.44 12.76 2.80
C LEU A 125 0.63 13.49 3.65
N THR A 126 0.44 14.79 3.88
CA THR A 126 1.32 15.59 4.75
C THR A 126 1.36 15.05 6.18
N ALA A 127 0.25 14.54 6.69
CA ALA A 127 0.20 13.91 8.02
C ALA A 127 1.11 12.68 8.13
N LEU A 128 1.27 11.89 7.06
CA LEU A 128 2.22 10.78 7.02
C LEU A 128 3.67 11.29 7.05
N VAL A 129 3.97 12.34 6.30
CA VAL A 129 5.33 12.94 6.29
C VAL A 129 5.68 13.54 7.65
N ASP A 130 4.74 14.20 8.31
CA ASP A 130 4.94 14.81 9.62
C ASP A 130 5.10 13.79 10.75
N ALA A 131 4.53 12.58 10.59
CA ALA A 131 4.67 11.49 11.54
C ALA A 131 6.01 10.74 11.41
N ALA A 132 6.87 11.10 10.46
CA ALA A 132 8.18 10.47 10.26
C ALA A 132 9.09 10.64 11.48
N PRO A 133 9.70 9.58 11.99
CA PRO A 133 10.64 9.65 13.11
C PRO A 133 11.90 10.42 12.67
N ARG A 134 12.30 11.41 13.46
CA ARG A 134 13.48 12.25 13.17
C ARG A 134 14.68 11.91 14.05
N THR A 135 14.45 11.29 15.19
CA THR A 135 15.47 10.95 16.18
C THR A 135 15.30 9.52 16.66
N ALA A 136 16.40 8.92 17.13
CA ALA A 136 16.44 7.60 17.72
C ALA A 136 17.22 7.64 19.03
N HIS A 137 16.82 6.84 20.02
CA HIS A 137 17.51 6.70 21.31
C HIS A 137 18.40 5.45 21.25
N VAL A 138 19.67 5.64 20.94
CA VAL A 138 20.65 4.56 20.86
C VAL A 138 21.20 4.26 22.25
N VAL A 139 21.11 3.01 22.68
CA VAL A 139 21.62 2.55 23.98
C VAL A 139 23.13 2.39 23.90
N THR A 140 23.86 3.18 24.69
CA THR A 140 25.32 3.09 24.80
C THR A 140 25.70 2.18 25.96
N LEU A 141 26.23 1.00 25.67
CA LEU A 141 26.78 0.11 26.70
C LEU A 141 28.05 0.71 27.26
N PRO A 142 28.17 0.90 28.59
CA PRO A 142 29.39 1.42 29.18
C PRO A 142 30.55 0.43 28.92
N GLY A 143 31.55 0.87 28.13
CA GLY A 143 32.81 0.13 27.88
C GLY A 143 33.06 -0.34 26.44
N VAL A 144 32.11 -0.23 25.50
CA VAL A 144 32.32 -0.67 24.10
C VAL A 144 32.75 0.50 23.19
N GLY A 145 32.43 1.75 23.53
CA GLY A 145 32.73 2.94 22.71
C GLY A 145 34.20 3.42 22.79
N ALA A 146 34.97 3.02 23.81
CA ALA A 146 36.32 3.52 23.98
C ALA A 146 37.40 2.75 23.18
N ARG A 147 37.10 1.58 22.65
CA ARG A 147 38.06 0.78 21.87
C ARG A 147 38.04 1.05 20.35
N ALA A 148 36.95 1.54 19.81
CA ALA A 148 36.87 1.85 18.37
C ALA A 148 37.51 3.19 18.01
N ALA A 149 37.57 4.17 18.94
CA ALA A 149 38.22 5.45 18.72
C ALA A 149 39.75 5.42 18.88
N ALA A 150 40.30 4.40 19.55
CA ALA A 150 41.74 4.23 19.75
C ALA A 150 42.45 3.38 18.66
N ALA A 151 41.68 2.75 17.75
CA ALA A 151 42.25 1.91 16.67
C ALA A 151 42.43 2.67 15.35
N GLY A 152 42.09 3.98 15.29
CA GLY A 152 42.15 4.79 14.08
C GLY A 152 43.35 5.70 13.91
N ALA A 153 44.35 5.64 14.81
CA ALA A 153 45.53 6.48 14.72
C ALA A 153 46.81 5.66 15.05
N ASP A 154 47.18 4.73 14.23
CA ASP A 154 48.56 4.44 13.88
C ASP A 154 48.60 3.41 12.71
N GLY A 155 49.09 3.86 11.58
CA GLY A 155 49.29 3.03 10.42
C GLY A 155 50.68 2.42 10.44
N THR A 156 50.78 1.11 10.58
CA THR A 156 51.90 0.32 10.01
C THR A 156 51.43 -1.11 9.74
N ALA A 157 51.66 -1.54 8.51
CA ALA A 157 51.41 -2.87 8.03
C ALA A 157 52.35 -3.91 8.73
N GLY A 158 51.79 -5.06 9.07
CA GLY A 158 52.55 -6.20 9.53
C GLY A 158 51.72 -7.47 9.34
N ASP A 159 52.15 -8.30 8.38
CA ASP A 159 51.60 -9.61 8.09
C ASP A 159 51.66 -10.55 9.28
N ALA A 160 50.56 -11.22 9.60
CA ALA A 160 50.57 -12.46 10.37
C ALA A 160 49.37 -13.34 9.99
N GLU A 161 49.63 -14.37 9.23
CA GLU A 161 48.80 -15.56 9.10
C GLU A 161 48.64 -16.22 10.47
N GLY A 162 47.41 -16.59 10.84
CA GLY A 162 47.11 -17.28 12.09
C GLY A 162 45.72 -17.88 12.11
N ASP A 163 45.66 -19.11 11.71
CA ASP A 163 44.79 -20.24 12.09
C ASP A 163 43.46 -19.91 12.84
N MET A 164 42.32 -20.10 12.17
CA MET A 164 40.99 -20.07 12.75
C MET A 164 40.57 -21.46 13.22
N THR A 165 40.63 -21.70 14.50
CA THR A 165 39.97 -22.84 15.16
C THR A 165 38.60 -22.38 15.70
N ALA A 166 37.58 -23.20 15.38
CA ALA A 166 36.21 -23.07 15.85
C ALA A 166 36.14 -23.36 17.37
N ASP A 167 36.10 -22.31 18.18
CA ASP A 167 35.53 -22.35 19.55
C ASP A 167 35.54 -20.92 20.12
N GLY A 168 34.40 -20.26 20.16
CA GLY A 168 34.30 -18.87 20.63
C GLY A 168 32.93 -18.42 21.16
N PHE A 169 32.09 -19.33 21.63
CA PHE A 169 30.95 -18.94 22.46
C PHE A 169 31.39 -18.86 23.94
N ARG A 170 31.77 -17.66 24.36
CA ARG A 170 31.97 -17.39 25.80
C ARG A 170 30.59 -17.17 26.44
N LYS A 171 30.25 -18.04 27.41
CA LYS A 171 29.16 -17.85 28.38
C LYS A 171 29.22 -16.44 28.98
N VAL A 172 28.12 -15.70 28.83
CA VAL A 172 27.90 -14.49 29.61
C VAL A 172 27.58 -14.91 31.05
N ALA A 173 28.42 -14.51 31.97
CA ALA A 173 28.23 -14.76 33.40
C ALA A 173 27.00 -13.96 33.90
N SER A 174 26.24 -14.62 34.78
CA SER A 174 25.15 -14.00 35.55
C SER A 174 25.65 -12.78 36.31
N VAL A 175 24.98 -11.64 36.09
CA VAL A 175 25.25 -10.42 36.86
C VAL A 175 24.39 -10.45 38.11
N ASP A 176 25.04 -10.46 39.26
CA ASP A 176 24.42 -10.30 40.59
C ASP A 176 23.80 -8.87 40.70
N VAL A 177 22.54 -8.80 41.14
CA VAL A 177 21.83 -7.56 41.44
C VAL A 177 22.20 -7.09 42.85
N PRO A 178 22.81 -5.91 43.06
CA PRO A 178 22.97 -5.35 44.40
C PRO A 178 21.68 -4.65 44.85
N ASN A 179 21.35 -4.90 46.12
CA ASN A 179 20.20 -4.36 46.86
C ASN A 179 20.27 -2.83 47.02
N ALA A 180 19.13 -2.19 46.86
CA ALA A 180 18.96 -0.75 47.03
C ALA A 180 18.90 -0.40 48.55
N ALA A 181 19.80 0.42 49.03
CA ALA A 181 19.54 1.42 50.07
C ALA A 181 20.71 2.44 50.18
N GLU A 182 20.34 3.69 50.38
CA GLU A 182 21.03 4.86 50.93
C GLU A 182 21.61 5.90 49.99
N THR A 183 20.79 6.94 49.81
CA THR A 183 20.99 8.40 50.02
C THR A 183 22.34 9.07 49.74
N ASN A 184 22.43 10.08 48.88
CA ASN A 184 22.47 11.49 49.33
C ASN A 184 22.55 12.49 48.15
N LYS A 185 22.04 13.69 48.42
CA LYS A 185 21.87 14.85 47.59
C LYS A 185 23.16 15.44 47.02
N SER A 186 23.21 15.70 45.71
CA SER A 186 23.96 16.82 45.15
C SER A 186 23.35 17.21 43.80
N THR A 187 22.96 18.47 43.68
CA THR A 187 22.37 19.13 42.51
C THR A 187 23.40 19.27 41.39
N THR A 188 23.25 18.47 40.36
CA THR A 188 23.82 18.75 39.04
C THR A 188 22.78 18.29 38.01
N GLN A 189 22.58 19.04 36.93
CA GLN A 189 21.59 18.77 35.89
C GLN A 189 21.71 17.33 35.41
N THR A 190 20.83 16.48 35.86
CA THR A 190 20.76 15.06 35.51
C THR A 190 20.09 14.91 34.14
N LYS A 191 20.81 14.28 33.22
CA LYS A 191 20.24 13.65 32.03
C LYS A 191 19.14 12.68 32.47
N PRO A 192 18.06 12.51 31.70
CA PRO A 192 16.98 11.63 32.10
C PRO A 192 17.46 10.19 32.24
N TYR A 193 17.21 9.59 33.39
CA TYR A 193 17.41 8.18 33.70
C TYR A 193 16.11 7.44 33.42
N ASP A 194 16.18 6.29 32.75
CA ASP A 194 15.10 5.32 32.83
C ASP A 194 15.22 4.43 34.07
N ALA A 195 14.17 3.68 34.40
CA ALA A 195 14.10 2.85 35.60
C ALA A 195 15.10 1.66 35.62
N ALA A 196 15.86 1.42 34.54
CA ALA A 196 16.80 0.32 34.38
C ALA A 196 18.28 0.76 34.44
N GLY A 197 18.58 2.08 34.50
CA GLY A 197 19.96 2.58 34.58
C GLY A 197 20.75 2.52 33.27
N GLU A 198 20.10 2.32 32.14
CA GLU A 198 20.72 2.33 30.83
C GLU A 198 20.93 3.78 30.34
N HIS A 199 22.13 4.09 29.85
CA HIS A 199 22.40 5.37 29.20
C HIS A 199 22.08 5.27 27.73
N PHE A 200 21.18 6.13 27.24
CA PHE A 200 20.93 6.28 25.82
C PHE A 200 21.35 7.67 25.33
N GLU A 201 21.79 7.72 24.10
CA GLU A 201 22.08 8.95 23.37
C GLU A 201 21.02 9.18 22.29
N THR A 202 20.44 10.38 22.27
CA THR A 202 19.50 10.75 21.22
C THR A 202 20.26 11.25 20.02
N VAL A 203 20.18 10.50 18.93
CA VAL A 203 20.84 10.80 17.65
C VAL A 203 19.79 11.05 16.55
N PRO A 204 20.11 11.81 15.50
CA PRO A 204 19.32 11.84 14.28
C PRO A 204 19.16 10.43 13.70
N VAL A 205 18.00 10.12 13.13
CA VAL A 205 17.68 8.77 12.65
C VAL A 205 18.61 8.29 11.53
N ASP A 206 19.16 9.19 10.74
CA ASP A 206 20.14 8.94 9.68
C ASP A 206 21.51 8.49 10.19
N GLN A 207 21.81 8.69 11.47
CA GLN A 207 23.04 8.23 12.11
C GLN A 207 22.96 6.85 12.74
N VAL A 208 21.79 6.23 12.76
CA VAL A 208 21.59 4.86 13.25
C VAL A 208 22.32 3.86 12.35
N LYS A 209 23.05 2.92 12.96
CA LYS A 209 23.82 1.87 12.28
C LYS A 209 23.15 0.52 12.43
N LEU A 210 23.43 -0.37 11.48
CA LEU A 210 23.00 -1.76 11.59
C LEU A 210 23.57 -2.42 12.88
N GLY A 211 22.69 -3.06 13.64
CA GLY A 211 23.03 -3.71 14.88
C GLY A 211 22.95 -2.81 16.13
N ASP A 212 22.73 -1.50 15.98
CA ASP A 212 22.51 -0.62 17.12
C ASP A 212 21.31 -1.07 17.93
N VAL A 213 21.44 -0.99 19.25
CA VAL A 213 20.34 -1.24 20.18
C VAL A 213 19.61 0.07 20.43
N ILE A 214 18.32 0.10 20.15
CA ILE A 214 17.49 1.29 20.21
C ILE A 214 16.42 1.10 21.28
N LEU A 215 16.27 2.11 22.13
CA LEU A 215 15.17 2.23 23.07
C LEU A 215 14.08 3.09 22.45
N VAL A 216 12.84 2.62 22.44
CA VAL A 216 11.67 3.37 22.00
C VAL A 216 10.73 3.55 23.20
N LEU A 217 10.50 4.77 23.59
CA LEU A 217 9.67 5.11 24.75
C LEU A 217 8.16 4.93 24.44
N PRO A 218 7.32 4.82 25.48
CA PRO A 218 5.86 4.73 25.29
C PRO A 218 5.33 5.93 24.50
N GLY A 219 4.56 5.65 23.45
CA GLY A 219 3.97 6.68 22.59
C GLY A 219 4.93 7.23 21.51
N GLU A 220 6.18 6.81 21.48
CA GLU A 220 7.12 7.22 20.42
C GLU A 220 6.99 6.34 19.19
N THR A 221 7.39 6.92 18.06
CA THR A 221 7.43 6.23 16.78
C THR A 221 8.74 5.47 16.64
N VAL A 222 8.67 4.21 16.22
CA VAL A 222 9.83 3.36 15.92
C VAL A 222 10.66 3.98 14.80
N PRO A 223 11.98 4.26 15.03
CA PRO A 223 12.77 5.05 14.08
C PRO A 223 13.23 4.30 12.84
N VAL A 224 13.63 3.04 12.97
CA VAL A 224 14.11 2.18 11.88
C VAL A 224 13.54 0.76 12.03
N ASP A 225 13.59 -0.04 10.98
CA ASP A 225 13.20 -1.44 11.07
C ASP A 225 14.19 -2.24 11.92
N GLY A 226 13.67 -3.14 12.74
CA GLY A 226 14.49 -3.93 13.65
C GLY A 226 13.83 -5.19 14.17
N GLU A 227 14.52 -5.82 15.11
CA GLU A 227 14.10 -7.01 15.83
C GLU A 227 13.88 -6.68 17.31
N LEU A 228 12.74 -7.07 17.87
CA LEU A 228 12.42 -6.84 19.27
C LEU A 228 13.33 -7.64 20.20
N LEU A 229 13.98 -6.98 21.13
CA LEU A 229 14.83 -7.60 22.18
C LEU A 229 14.11 -7.69 23.52
N SER A 230 13.19 -6.76 23.83
CA SER A 230 12.35 -6.82 25.04
C SER A 230 11.32 -7.95 24.93
N GLY A 231 10.82 -8.46 26.07
CA GLY A 231 9.97 -9.65 26.09
C GLY A 231 8.67 -9.50 25.31
N VAL A 232 7.91 -8.42 25.54
CA VAL A 232 6.61 -8.13 24.89
C VAL A 232 6.50 -6.64 24.63
N ALA A 233 5.96 -6.26 23.49
CA ALA A 233 5.62 -4.88 23.16
C ALA A 233 4.26 -4.81 22.45
N THR A 234 3.54 -3.70 22.60
CA THR A 234 2.30 -3.40 21.88
C THR A 234 2.60 -2.32 20.85
N LEU A 235 2.34 -2.56 19.58
CA LEU A 235 2.61 -1.64 18.48
C LEU A 235 1.32 -1.24 17.77
N ASP A 236 1.11 0.05 17.62
CA ASP A 236 0.07 0.61 16.76
C ASP A 236 0.66 0.81 15.35
N LEU A 237 0.12 0.07 14.39
CA LEU A 237 0.54 0.08 13.00
C LEU A 237 -0.35 0.96 12.11
N SER A 238 -1.26 1.74 12.70
CA SER A 238 -2.24 2.56 11.95
C SER A 238 -1.60 3.52 10.94
N ASN A 239 -0.40 4.04 11.25
CA ASN A 239 0.36 4.92 10.36
C ASN A 239 1.03 4.18 9.19
N ILE A 240 1.16 2.85 9.26
CA ILE A 240 1.85 2.04 8.25
C ILE A 240 0.81 1.33 7.38
N ASN A 241 -0.09 0.56 7.99
CA ASN A 241 -1.04 -0.30 7.29
C ASN A 241 -2.51 0.12 7.43
N GLY A 242 -2.78 1.19 8.18
CA GLY A 242 -4.15 1.69 8.41
C GLY A 242 -5.01 0.85 9.36
N GLU A 243 -4.42 -0.16 10.05
CA GLU A 243 -5.15 -0.98 11.03
C GLU A 243 -5.25 -0.25 12.37
N PRO A 244 -6.46 0.01 12.87
CA PRO A 244 -6.65 0.79 14.11
C PRO A 244 -6.44 -0.04 15.39
N VAL A 245 -6.18 -1.35 15.28
CA VAL A 245 -6.02 -2.24 16.43
C VAL A 245 -4.54 -2.46 16.73
N PRO A 246 -4.04 -2.05 17.92
CA PRO A 246 -2.66 -2.30 18.30
C PRO A 246 -2.36 -3.80 18.36
N ARG A 247 -1.18 -4.19 17.89
CA ARG A 247 -0.71 -5.59 17.81
C ARG A 247 0.31 -5.88 18.89
N GLU A 248 0.12 -6.96 19.62
CA GLU A 248 1.16 -7.49 20.53
C GLU A 248 2.23 -8.25 19.74
N VAL A 249 3.49 -7.96 20.03
CA VAL A 249 4.67 -8.62 19.46
C VAL A 249 5.60 -9.09 20.57
N TYR A 250 6.29 -10.19 20.30
CA TYR A 250 7.15 -10.85 21.28
C TYR A 250 8.62 -10.76 20.86
N ALA A 251 9.54 -11.01 21.81
CA ALA A 251 10.98 -11.01 21.54
C ALA A 251 11.32 -11.86 20.30
N GLY A 252 12.20 -11.35 19.43
CA GLY A 252 12.52 -11.92 18.13
C GLY A 252 11.58 -11.53 17.01
N ALA A 253 10.45 -10.88 17.30
CA ALA A 253 9.54 -10.39 16.25
C ALA A 253 10.15 -9.17 15.54
N ARG A 254 9.81 -9.04 14.25
CA ARG A 254 10.15 -7.86 13.45
C ARG A 254 9.33 -6.66 13.91
N VAL A 255 10.01 -5.54 14.13
CA VAL A 255 9.44 -4.24 14.46
C VAL A 255 9.64 -3.33 13.27
N LEU A 256 8.56 -2.71 12.78
CA LEU A 256 8.58 -1.85 11.60
C LEU A 256 8.74 -0.37 12.00
N SER A 257 9.57 0.36 11.28
CA SER A 257 9.67 1.81 11.40
C SER A 257 8.32 2.48 11.10
N GLY A 258 8.00 3.55 11.84
CA GLY A 258 6.70 4.23 11.71
C GLY A 258 5.60 3.66 12.62
N ALA A 259 5.78 2.47 13.22
CA ALA A 259 4.88 1.98 14.25
C ALA A 259 4.96 2.84 15.51
N VAL A 260 3.84 3.06 16.20
CA VAL A 260 3.83 3.78 17.47
C VAL A 260 3.87 2.78 18.62
N ASN A 261 4.86 2.94 19.51
CA ASN A 261 4.99 2.08 20.68
C ASN A 261 3.85 2.33 21.69
N GLY A 262 3.32 1.27 22.27
CA GLY A 262 2.23 1.32 23.24
C GLY A 262 2.65 1.86 24.61
N SER A 263 2.23 1.19 25.67
CA SER A 263 2.35 1.68 27.05
C SER A 263 3.67 1.34 27.75
N THR A 264 4.48 0.45 27.19
CA THR A 264 5.76 -0.02 27.76
C THR A 264 6.93 0.34 26.86
N ALA A 265 8.07 0.76 27.45
CA ALA A 265 9.28 0.98 26.66
C ALA A 265 9.71 -0.34 26.02
N LEU A 266 10.11 -0.30 24.75
CA LEU A 266 10.65 -1.44 24.03
C LEU A 266 12.11 -1.22 23.69
N THR A 267 12.88 -2.29 23.68
CA THR A 267 14.25 -2.31 23.21
C THR A 267 14.34 -3.20 21.97
N MET A 268 14.97 -2.69 20.91
CA MET A 268 15.07 -3.38 19.64
C MET A 268 16.49 -3.28 19.07
N ARG A 269 16.85 -4.19 18.17
CA ARG A 269 18.10 -4.13 17.40
C ARG A 269 17.78 -3.66 15.98
N ALA A 270 18.46 -2.62 15.50
CA ALA A 270 18.31 -2.13 14.13
C ALA A 270 18.78 -3.19 13.11
N THR A 271 17.89 -3.57 12.19
CA THR A 271 18.16 -4.51 11.09
C THR A 271 18.24 -3.84 9.73
N GLN A 272 17.78 -2.58 9.63
CA GLN A 272 17.86 -1.76 8.43
C GLN A 272 18.41 -0.38 8.78
N LEU A 273 19.02 0.29 7.80
CA LEU A 273 19.35 1.71 7.90
C LEU A 273 18.08 2.56 7.73
N ALA A 274 18.13 3.82 8.16
CA ALA A 274 17.01 4.74 8.04
C ALA A 274 16.46 4.82 6.61
N GLN A 275 17.34 4.98 5.62
CA GLN A 275 17.00 5.06 4.20
C GLN A 275 16.36 3.79 3.63
N ASP A 276 16.69 2.63 4.19
CA ASP A 276 16.21 1.33 3.73
C ASP A 276 15.00 0.84 4.54
N SER A 277 14.61 1.58 5.59
CA SER A 277 13.51 1.25 6.48
C SER A 277 12.14 1.39 5.79
N GLN A 278 11.17 0.61 6.26
CA GLN A 278 9.83 0.54 5.68
C GLN A 278 9.14 1.90 5.59
N TYR A 279 9.24 2.72 6.64
CA TYR A 279 8.57 4.02 6.64
C TYR A 279 9.19 4.98 5.63
N GLN A 280 10.51 4.96 5.43
CA GLN A 280 11.17 5.77 4.42
C GLN A 280 10.72 5.39 3.00
N LYS A 281 10.55 4.10 2.72
CA LYS A 281 10.00 3.63 1.44
C LYS A 281 8.55 4.10 1.22
N ILE A 282 7.74 4.12 2.28
CA ILE A 282 6.39 4.70 2.23
C ILE A 282 6.47 6.19 1.87
N LEU A 283 7.36 6.95 2.52
CA LEU A 283 7.54 8.37 2.24
C LEU A 283 8.01 8.61 0.80
N GLU A 284 8.93 7.80 0.28
CA GLU A 284 9.40 7.89 -1.10
C GLU A 284 8.27 7.61 -2.10
N LEU A 285 7.44 6.59 -1.86
CA LEU A 285 6.26 6.30 -2.69
C LEU A 285 5.25 7.46 -2.65
N VAL A 286 5.00 8.03 -1.47
CA VAL A 286 4.12 9.18 -1.29
C VAL A 286 4.68 10.42 -2.01
N SER A 287 5.97 10.71 -1.87
CA SER A 287 6.65 11.82 -2.56
C SER A 287 6.63 11.64 -4.07
N SER A 288 6.93 10.44 -4.56
CA SER A 288 6.85 10.12 -5.99
C SER A 288 5.43 10.31 -6.55
N ALA A 289 4.41 9.95 -5.77
CA ALA A 289 3.01 10.17 -6.14
C ALA A 289 2.64 11.67 -6.19
N GLN A 290 3.24 12.49 -5.31
CA GLN A 290 3.04 13.96 -5.30
C GLN A 290 3.79 14.65 -6.44
N GLU A 291 5.04 14.23 -6.72
CA GLU A 291 5.89 14.79 -7.77
C GLU A 291 5.44 14.36 -9.18
N SER A 292 4.79 13.21 -9.30
CA SER A 292 4.15 12.83 -10.54
C SER A 292 3.04 13.85 -10.80
N ARG A 293 3.41 14.96 -11.50
CA ARG A 293 2.41 15.88 -12.03
C ARG A 293 1.35 15.03 -12.71
N PRO A 294 0.07 15.17 -12.36
CA PRO A 294 -0.95 14.43 -13.04
C PRO A 294 -0.74 14.67 -14.52
N THR A 295 -0.56 13.61 -15.28
CA THR A 295 -0.93 13.60 -16.70
C THR A 295 -2.43 13.81 -16.64
N VAL A 296 -2.74 15.05 -16.33
CA VAL A 296 -3.94 15.49 -15.74
C VAL A 296 -5.05 15.05 -16.62
N VAL A 297 -5.88 14.32 -15.99
CA VAL A 297 -7.28 14.52 -16.16
C VAL A 297 -7.60 14.66 -17.62
N LYS A 298 -7.06 13.71 -18.38
CA LYS A 298 -7.28 13.60 -19.82
C LYS A 298 -8.78 13.65 -20.14
N THR A 299 -9.63 13.23 -19.18
CA THR A 299 -11.09 13.40 -19.27
C THR A 299 -11.53 14.88 -19.19
N ALA A 300 -10.84 15.73 -18.44
CA ALA A 300 -11.15 17.17 -18.37
C ALA A 300 -10.69 17.89 -19.65
N ASP A 301 -9.51 17.54 -20.17
CA ASP A 301 -8.98 18.11 -21.43
C ASP A 301 -9.90 17.80 -22.62
N VAL A 302 -10.48 16.59 -22.66
CA VAL A 302 -11.48 16.21 -23.67
C VAL A 302 -12.69 17.14 -23.67
N LEU A 303 -13.12 17.60 -22.50
CA LEU A 303 -14.27 18.50 -22.36
C LEU A 303 -13.91 19.97 -22.64
N ALA A 304 -12.64 20.35 -22.45
CA ALA A 304 -12.18 21.72 -22.60
C ALA A 304 -12.24 22.23 -24.03
N VAL A 305 -11.83 21.43 -25.02
CA VAL A 305 -11.81 21.83 -26.44
C VAL A 305 -13.22 22.11 -26.99
N PRO A 306 -14.23 21.22 -26.84
CA PRO A 306 -15.59 21.49 -27.25
C PRO A 306 -16.20 22.71 -26.52
N PHE A 307 -15.90 22.87 -25.22
CA PHE A 307 -16.40 24.00 -24.44
C PHE A 307 -15.82 25.33 -24.96
N THR A 308 -14.50 25.37 -25.26
CA THR A 308 -13.84 26.53 -25.86
C THR A 308 -14.49 26.94 -27.18
N ILE A 309 -14.72 25.97 -28.10
CA ILE A 309 -15.35 26.22 -29.39
C ILE A 309 -16.78 26.74 -29.21
N LEU A 310 -17.55 26.11 -28.31
CA LEU A 310 -18.93 26.53 -28.00
C LEU A 310 -18.96 27.95 -27.43
N SER A 311 -18.06 28.28 -26.51
CA SER A 311 -17.99 29.60 -25.87
C SER A 311 -17.66 30.68 -26.88
N LEU A 312 -16.70 30.48 -27.76
CA LEU A 312 -16.34 31.41 -28.82
C LEU A 312 -17.49 31.56 -29.85
N ALA A 313 -18.20 30.48 -30.16
CA ALA A 313 -19.37 30.53 -31.06
C ALA A 313 -20.49 31.34 -30.45
N ILE A 314 -20.84 31.11 -29.15
CA ILE A 314 -21.88 31.90 -28.45
C ILE A 314 -21.49 33.39 -28.41
N ALA A 315 -20.22 33.69 -28.05
CA ALA A 315 -19.74 35.07 -27.98
C ALA A 315 -19.73 35.77 -29.33
N GLY A 316 -19.30 35.07 -30.40
CA GLY A 316 -19.31 35.61 -31.77
C GLY A 316 -20.72 35.85 -32.30
N ILE A 317 -21.65 34.91 -32.07
CA ILE A 317 -23.09 35.07 -32.45
C ILE A 317 -23.69 36.24 -31.65
N ALA A 318 -23.46 36.32 -30.35
CA ALA A 318 -23.98 37.41 -29.52
C ALA A 318 -23.48 38.77 -29.99
N TRP A 319 -22.20 38.90 -30.38
CA TRP A 319 -21.66 40.10 -30.98
C TRP A 319 -22.31 40.43 -32.32
N ALA A 320 -22.40 39.48 -33.24
CA ALA A 320 -22.99 39.68 -34.57
C ALA A 320 -24.46 40.09 -34.50
N VAL A 321 -25.24 39.50 -33.61
CA VAL A 321 -26.68 39.83 -33.43
C VAL A 321 -26.88 41.17 -32.73
N ALA A 322 -26.07 41.47 -31.69
CA ALA A 322 -26.21 42.71 -30.93
C ALA A 322 -25.56 43.93 -31.59
N GLY A 323 -24.64 43.72 -32.55
CA GLY A 323 -23.89 44.79 -33.22
C GLY A 323 -22.88 45.52 -32.33
N THR A 324 -22.69 45.08 -31.09
CA THR A 324 -21.80 45.71 -30.13
C THR A 324 -20.77 44.72 -29.60
N PRO A 325 -19.43 45.05 -29.61
CA PRO A 325 -18.37 44.15 -29.12
C PRO A 325 -18.47 43.89 -27.60
N LEU A 326 -19.23 44.71 -26.88
CA LEU A 326 -19.52 44.52 -25.46
C LEU A 326 -20.15 43.15 -25.16
N ARG A 327 -21.01 42.65 -26.07
CA ARG A 327 -21.61 41.31 -25.91
C ARG A 327 -20.60 40.18 -25.92
N PHE A 328 -19.62 40.31 -26.79
CA PHE A 328 -18.50 39.35 -26.85
C PHE A 328 -17.77 39.27 -25.51
N ALA A 329 -17.41 40.39 -24.92
CA ALA A 329 -16.76 40.44 -23.62
C ALA A 329 -17.67 39.89 -22.49
N GLN A 330 -18.99 40.26 -22.49
CA GLN A 330 -19.95 39.75 -21.48
C GLN A 330 -20.04 38.24 -21.46
N VAL A 331 -20.07 37.60 -22.62
CA VAL A 331 -20.15 36.14 -22.73
C VAL A 331 -18.82 35.49 -22.31
N LEU A 332 -17.68 36.04 -22.78
CA LEU A 332 -16.38 35.41 -22.54
C LEU A 332 -15.92 35.50 -21.08
N VAL A 333 -16.33 36.51 -20.34
CA VAL A 333 -16.02 36.61 -18.91
C VAL A 333 -16.62 35.44 -18.10
N LEU A 334 -17.75 34.89 -18.55
CA LEU A 334 -18.41 33.71 -17.97
C LEU A 334 -17.96 32.39 -18.63
N ALA A 335 -17.07 32.43 -19.61
CA ALA A 335 -16.63 31.29 -20.39
C ALA A 335 -15.32 30.69 -19.91
N THR A 336 -14.73 31.17 -18.79
CA THR A 336 -13.50 30.62 -18.29
C THR A 336 -13.69 29.19 -17.76
N PRO A 337 -12.91 28.20 -18.24
CA PRO A 337 -13.12 26.80 -17.89
C PRO A 337 -12.46 26.41 -16.55
N CYS A 338 -12.38 27.33 -15.59
CA CYS A 338 -11.77 27.11 -14.27
C CYS A 338 -12.28 25.84 -13.55
N PRO A 339 -13.62 25.46 -13.62
CA PRO A 339 -14.07 24.21 -13.01
C PRO A 339 -13.38 22.97 -13.56
N LEU A 340 -12.96 22.98 -14.83
CA LEU A 340 -12.20 21.89 -15.45
C LEU A 340 -10.76 21.83 -14.93
N LEU A 341 -10.12 22.98 -14.82
CA LEU A 341 -8.71 23.09 -14.46
C LEU A 341 -8.46 22.79 -12.98
N ILE A 342 -9.39 23.18 -12.10
CA ILE A 342 -9.19 23.15 -10.64
C ILE A 342 -9.92 21.98 -9.99
N ALA A 343 -11.20 21.77 -10.29
CA ALA A 343 -12.01 20.77 -9.59
C ALA A 343 -11.53 19.34 -9.83
N ALA A 344 -10.94 19.06 -11.00
CA ALA A 344 -10.48 17.75 -11.35
C ALA A 344 -9.19 17.35 -10.57
N PRO A 345 -8.09 18.12 -10.59
CA PRO A 345 -6.93 17.84 -9.74
C PRO A 345 -7.29 17.72 -8.26
N VAL A 346 -8.08 18.65 -7.73
CA VAL A 346 -8.51 18.63 -6.32
C VAL A 346 -9.24 17.34 -5.96
N ALA A 347 -10.13 16.84 -6.81
CA ALA A 347 -10.83 15.59 -6.57
C ALA A 347 -9.86 14.39 -6.55
N TYR A 348 -8.87 14.36 -7.46
CA TYR A 348 -7.90 13.26 -7.54
C TYR A 348 -6.92 13.29 -6.37
N VAL A 349 -6.40 14.44 -5.98
CA VAL A 349 -5.54 14.57 -4.78
C VAL A 349 -6.32 14.12 -3.53
N ALA A 350 -7.61 14.52 -3.42
CA ALA A 350 -8.48 14.06 -2.34
C ALA A 350 -8.65 12.52 -2.35
N GLY A 351 -8.84 11.92 -3.53
CA GLY A 351 -8.95 10.47 -3.72
C GLY A 351 -7.67 9.73 -3.34
N THR A 352 -6.52 10.24 -3.75
CA THR A 352 -5.19 9.71 -3.39
C THR A 352 -4.97 9.76 -1.87
N GLY A 353 -5.30 10.86 -1.22
CA GLY A 353 -5.22 10.99 0.24
C GLY A 353 -6.12 9.99 0.97
N ARG A 354 -7.29 9.64 0.41
CA ARG A 354 -8.15 8.58 0.97
C ARG A 354 -7.57 7.19 0.78
N LEU A 355 -6.96 6.88 -0.37
CA LEU A 355 -6.27 5.61 -0.59
C LEU A 355 -5.12 5.45 0.42
N ALA A 356 -4.28 6.46 0.56
CA ALA A 356 -3.16 6.46 1.49
C ALA A 356 -3.62 6.22 2.95
N LYS A 357 -4.69 6.91 3.38
CA LYS A 357 -5.30 6.69 4.70
C LYS A 357 -5.85 5.27 4.89
N ALA A 358 -6.22 4.59 3.81
CA ALA A 358 -6.67 3.20 3.84
C ALA A 358 -5.51 2.18 3.73
N GLY A 359 -4.24 2.62 3.82
CA GLY A 359 -3.08 1.76 3.65
C GLY A 359 -2.85 1.32 2.20
N ILE A 360 -3.38 2.06 1.22
CA ILE A 360 -3.25 1.77 -0.22
C ILE A 360 -2.47 2.90 -0.86
N LEU A 361 -1.23 2.62 -1.28
CA LEU A 361 -0.35 3.61 -1.89
C LEU A 361 -0.39 3.48 -3.41
N ILE A 362 -0.41 4.59 -4.12
CA ILE A 362 -0.29 4.67 -5.57
C ILE A 362 0.96 5.44 -5.94
N LYS A 363 1.68 5.02 -6.99
CA LYS A 363 2.92 5.66 -7.42
C LYS A 363 2.70 6.89 -8.30
N ALA A 364 1.52 7.00 -8.92
CA ALA A 364 1.18 8.11 -9.78
C ALA A 364 -0.34 8.38 -9.77
N GLN A 365 -0.74 9.61 -10.02
CA GLN A 365 -2.16 9.99 -9.94
C GLN A 365 -3.02 9.42 -11.09
N ASP A 366 -2.44 9.18 -12.28
CA ASP A 366 -3.11 8.54 -13.40
C ASP A 366 -3.57 7.12 -13.09
N VAL A 367 -2.87 6.44 -12.18
CA VAL A 367 -3.26 5.12 -11.67
C VAL A 367 -4.63 5.16 -11.01
N LEU A 368 -4.95 6.24 -10.27
CA LEU A 368 -6.27 6.41 -9.64
C LEU A 368 -7.40 6.49 -10.69
N GLU A 369 -7.17 7.18 -11.80
CA GLU A 369 -8.15 7.22 -12.90
C GLU A 369 -8.33 5.84 -13.53
N ASN A 370 -7.23 5.13 -13.79
CA ASN A 370 -7.25 3.79 -14.36
C ASN A 370 -7.90 2.77 -13.43
N LEU A 371 -7.69 2.84 -12.11
CA LEU A 371 -8.40 2.03 -11.11
C LEU A 371 -9.93 2.14 -11.24
N GLY A 372 -10.42 3.34 -11.53
CA GLY A 372 -11.85 3.57 -11.79
C GLY A 372 -12.39 2.88 -13.05
N ARG A 373 -11.52 2.51 -14.00
CA ARG A 373 -11.86 1.89 -15.30
C ARG A 373 -11.62 0.37 -15.32
N VAL A 374 -11.12 -0.22 -14.23
CA VAL A 374 -10.81 -1.65 -14.16
C VAL A 374 -12.04 -2.49 -14.49
N SER A 375 -11.88 -3.40 -15.46
CA SER A 375 -12.91 -4.29 -15.97
C SER A 375 -12.55 -5.76 -15.88
N HIS A 376 -11.26 -6.11 -15.88
CA HIS A 376 -10.75 -7.46 -15.75
C HIS A 376 -9.61 -7.49 -14.72
N ILE A 377 -9.72 -8.37 -13.74
CA ILE A 377 -8.71 -8.54 -12.69
C ILE A 377 -8.18 -9.96 -12.73
N PHE A 378 -6.86 -10.07 -12.75
CA PHE A 378 -6.13 -11.30 -12.55
C PHE A 378 -5.64 -11.36 -11.10
N PHE A 379 -5.79 -12.50 -10.47
CA PHE A 379 -5.27 -12.76 -9.14
C PHE A 379 -4.24 -13.89 -9.21
N ASP A 380 -3.10 -13.71 -8.56
CA ASP A 380 -2.29 -14.87 -8.20
C ASP A 380 -3.01 -15.70 -7.13
N LYS A 381 -2.75 -17.01 -7.09
CA LYS A 381 -3.36 -17.89 -6.08
C LYS A 381 -2.67 -17.73 -4.73
N THR A 382 -1.38 -18.03 -4.68
CA THR A 382 -0.62 -18.23 -3.45
C THR A 382 -0.24 -16.90 -2.82
N GLY A 383 -0.58 -16.71 -1.53
CA GLY A 383 -0.30 -15.46 -0.81
C GLY A 383 -1.23 -14.30 -1.15
N THR A 384 -2.01 -14.39 -2.24
CA THR A 384 -2.98 -13.37 -2.68
C THR A 384 -4.41 -13.80 -2.36
N LEU A 385 -4.94 -14.82 -3.00
CA LEU A 385 -6.27 -15.39 -2.69
C LEU A 385 -6.22 -16.31 -1.48
N THR A 386 -5.09 -16.99 -1.26
CA THR A 386 -4.84 -17.85 -0.11
C THR A 386 -3.89 -17.17 0.88
N VAL A 387 -3.86 -17.66 2.10
CA VAL A 387 -2.84 -17.27 3.08
C VAL A 387 -1.46 -17.72 2.60
N LYS A 388 -0.41 -16.95 2.96
CA LYS A 388 0.96 -17.14 2.44
C LYS A 388 1.60 -18.49 2.75
N GLN A 389 1.02 -19.25 3.68
CA GLN A 389 1.60 -20.50 4.16
C GLN A 389 0.52 -21.58 4.18
N PRO A 390 0.81 -22.80 3.70
CA PRO A 390 -0.10 -23.93 3.85
C PRO A 390 -0.46 -24.14 5.31
N GLN A 391 -1.73 -24.31 5.61
CA GLN A 391 -2.22 -24.49 6.98
C GLN A 391 -2.55 -25.95 7.25
N VAL A 392 -2.34 -26.39 8.49
CA VAL A 392 -2.78 -27.70 8.97
C VAL A 392 -4.29 -27.71 9.03
N VAL A 393 -4.91 -28.62 8.27
CA VAL A 393 -6.37 -28.77 8.23
C VAL A 393 -6.86 -29.95 9.05
N ARG A 394 -6.05 -31.00 9.20
CA ARG A 394 -6.36 -32.15 10.05
C ARG A 394 -5.11 -32.95 10.40
N VAL A 395 -5.21 -33.68 11.50
CA VAL A 395 -4.22 -34.66 11.95
C VAL A 395 -4.87 -36.03 11.92
N GLU A 396 -4.26 -36.97 11.25
CA GLU A 396 -4.79 -38.33 11.10
C GLU A 396 -3.87 -39.32 11.76
N LYS A 397 -4.42 -40.18 12.60
CA LYS A 397 -3.68 -41.28 13.19
C LYS A 397 -3.82 -42.55 12.29
N PRO A 398 -2.73 -43.34 12.14
CA PRO A 398 -2.82 -44.56 11.33
C PRO A 398 -3.91 -45.53 11.81
N PHE A 399 -4.18 -45.58 13.13
CA PHE A 399 -5.23 -46.35 13.81
C PHE A 399 -5.65 -45.63 15.09
N GLU A 400 -6.86 -45.84 15.57
CA GLU A 400 -7.44 -45.17 16.75
C GLU A 400 -6.57 -45.15 18.00
N ASN A 401 -5.75 -46.21 18.23
CA ASN A 401 -4.87 -46.33 19.40
C ASN A 401 -3.39 -46.44 19.02
N SER A 402 -2.99 -45.92 17.85
CA SER A 402 -1.62 -46.00 17.36
C SER A 402 -0.62 -45.14 18.18
N SER A 403 -1.09 -44.09 18.82
CA SER A 403 -0.30 -43.17 19.62
C SER A 403 -1.03 -42.82 20.92
N PRO A 404 -0.32 -42.79 22.07
CA PRO A 404 -0.91 -42.37 23.36
C PRO A 404 -1.16 -40.86 23.40
N TYR A 405 -0.58 -40.09 22.46
CA TYR A 405 -0.70 -38.65 22.39
C TYR A 405 -1.95 -38.21 21.66
N ASP A 406 -2.62 -37.18 22.13
CA ASP A 406 -3.70 -36.53 21.40
C ASP A 406 -3.17 -35.67 20.25
N GLU A 407 -4.05 -35.11 19.44
CA GLU A 407 -3.69 -34.32 18.26
C GLU A 407 -2.88 -33.07 18.66
N ASN A 408 -3.24 -32.40 19.77
CA ASN A 408 -2.56 -31.22 20.24
C ASN A 408 -1.14 -31.51 20.72
N HIS A 409 -0.91 -32.65 21.38
CA HIS A 409 0.46 -33.07 21.75
C HIS A 409 1.31 -33.39 20.53
N ILE A 410 0.74 -34.08 19.54
CA ILE A 410 1.44 -34.39 18.29
C ILE A 410 1.80 -33.10 17.54
N LEU A 411 0.85 -32.16 17.43
CA LEU A 411 1.10 -30.88 16.78
C LEU A 411 2.11 -30.01 17.54
N MET A 412 2.04 -29.99 18.86
CA MET A 412 3.00 -29.26 19.69
C MET A 412 4.43 -29.81 19.49
N MET A 413 4.63 -31.13 19.59
CA MET A 413 5.95 -31.75 19.41
C MET A 413 6.48 -31.56 17.98
N ALA A 414 5.63 -31.76 16.97
CA ALA A 414 5.98 -31.57 15.57
C ALA A 414 6.30 -30.09 15.27
N GLY A 415 5.46 -29.17 15.75
CA GLY A 415 5.62 -27.75 15.51
C GLY A 415 6.87 -27.15 16.14
N VAL A 416 7.25 -27.64 17.32
CA VAL A 416 8.48 -27.24 18.00
C VAL A 416 9.72 -27.65 17.21
N VAL A 417 9.75 -28.86 16.64
CA VAL A 417 10.85 -29.33 15.80
C VAL A 417 10.89 -28.59 14.45
N GLU A 418 9.73 -28.44 13.82
CA GLU A 418 9.59 -27.75 12.53
C GLU A 418 9.85 -26.24 12.62
N GLY A 419 9.76 -25.64 13.81
CA GLY A 419 10.16 -24.24 14.04
C GLY A 419 11.63 -23.92 13.72
N TYR A 420 12.48 -24.94 13.61
CA TYR A 420 13.88 -24.83 13.23
C TYR A 420 14.16 -25.14 11.75
N SER A 421 13.15 -25.51 10.98
CA SER A 421 13.27 -25.82 9.56
C SER A 421 12.91 -24.61 8.68
N VAL A 422 13.60 -24.50 7.54
CA VAL A 422 13.30 -23.49 6.51
C VAL A 422 12.30 -23.95 5.44
N HIS A 423 11.82 -25.17 5.54
CA HIS A 423 10.88 -25.72 4.55
C HIS A 423 9.52 -25.01 4.58
N ILE A 424 8.86 -24.88 3.43
CA ILE A 424 7.60 -24.13 3.31
C ILE A 424 6.45 -24.67 4.19
N LEU A 425 6.38 -25.99 4.37
CA LEU A 425 5.37 -26.64 5.23
C LEU A 425 5.66 -26.45 6.72
N SER A 426 6.92 -26.24 7.08
CA SER A 426 7.36 -26.13 8.47
C SER A 426 6.72 -24.96 9.19
N LYS A 427 6.56 -23.84 8.52
CA LYS A 427 5.93 -22.65 9.11
C LYS A 427 4.46 -22.91 9.48
N GLY A 428 3.72 -23.63 8.63
CA GLY A 428 2.32 -24.00 8.92
C GLY A 428 2.21 -24.98 10.07
N ILE A 429 3.11 -25.97 10.14
CA ILE A 429 3.15 -26.95 11.24
C ILE A 429 3.59 -26.26 12.54
N ALA A 430 4.58 -25.39 12.49
CA ALA A 430 5.02 -24.61 13.66
C ALA A 430 3.93 -23.71 14.23
N ALA A 431 3.18 -23.00 13.36
CA ALA A 431 2.05 -22.17 13.76
C ALA A 431 0.93 -23.01 14.40
N ALA A 432 0.59 -24.16 13.82
CA ALA A 432 -0.39 -25.09 14.39
C ALA A 432 0.10 -25.66 15.74
N GLY A 433 1.39 -25.98 15.85
CA GLY A 433 2.00 -26.45 17.09
C GLY A 433 1.98 -25.40 18.21
N GLN A 434 2.21 -24.14 17.88
CA GLN A 434 2.11 -23.03 18.84
C GLN A 434 0.66 -22.87 19.35
N LYS A 435 -0.32 -22.95 18.47
CA LYS A 435 -1.74 -22.91 18.85
C LYS A 435 -2.12 -24.12 19.73
N ALA A 436 -1.69 -25.33 19.35
CA ALA A 436 -1.90 -26.53 20.11
C ALA A 436 -1.27 -26.44 21.51
N MET A 437 -0.09 -25.86 21.63
CA MET A 437 0.57 -25.61 22.92
C MET A 437 -0.25 -24.67 23.80
N GLN A 438 -0.79 -23.58 23.25
CA GLN A 438 -1.67 -22.65 24.00
C GLN A 438 -2.94 -23.37 24.49
N GLU A 439 -3.55 -24.22 23.67
CA GLU A 439 -4.71 -25.02 24.06
C GLU A 439 -4.39 -26.03 25.15
N LEU A 440 -3.22 -26.68 25.10
CA LEU A 440 -2.74 -27.59 26.14
C LEU A 440 -2.53 -26.85 27.46
N TYR A 441 -1.94 -25.67 27.46
CA TYR A 441 -1.79 -24.85 28.65
C TYR A 441 -3.15 -24.43 29.24
N ALA A 442 -4.09 -23.99 28.39
CA ALA A 442 -5.42 -23.61 28.85
C ALA A 442 -6.17 -24.80 29.49
N ARG A 443 -6.03 -26.02 28.93
CA ARG A 443 -6.59 -27.25 29.52
C ARG A 443 -5.94 -27.55 30.87
N TYR A 444 -4.65 -27.41 30.99
CA TYR A 444 -3.90 -27.65 32.24
C TYR A 444 -4.32 -26.66 33.33
N GLU A 445 -4.41 -25.36 33.03
CA GLU A 445 -4.89 -24.34 33.97
C GLU A 445 -6.32 -24.61 34.46
N ASN A 446 -7.19 -25.19 33.60
CA ASN A 446 -8.54 -25.57 33.96
C ASN A 446 -8.64 -26.91 34.72
N GLY A 447 -7.52 -27.52 35.13
CA GLY A 447 -7.47 -28.74 35.93
C GLY A 447 -7.91 -30.01 35.21
N GLN A 448 -7.96 -30.00 33.87
CA GLN A 448 -8.19 -31.20 33.07
C GLN A 448 -6.90 -32.04 33.02
N ARG A 449 -6.97 -33.27 33.53
CA ARG A 449 -5.84 -34.20 33.42
C ARG A 449 -5.67 -34.67 31.98
N LEU A 450 -4.48 -34.47 31.42
CA LEU A 450 -4.12 -34.91 30.08
C LEU A 450 -3.40 -36.27 30.16
N CYS A 451 -3.57 -37.10 29.13
CA CYS A 451 -3.01 -38.47 29.11
C CYS A 451 -1.48 -38.52 29.20
N ALA A 452 -0.79 -37.40 28.91
CA ALA A 452 0.66 -37.28 28.85
C ALA A 452 1.17 -36.09 29.65
N GLU A 453 0.82 -36.00 30.97
CA GLU A 453 1.26 -34.92 31.84
C GLU A 453 2.78 -34.74 31.90
N ARG A 454 3.57 -35.81 31.61
CA ARG A 454 5.03 -35.76 31.54
C ARG A 454 5.57 -34.98 30.35
N ASP A 455 4.76 -34.81 29.31
CA ASP A 455 5.16 -34.18 28.06
C ASP A 455 4.77 -32.70 28.01
N LEU A 456 4.05 -32.22 29.04
CA LEU A 456 3.82 -30.82 29.22
C LEU A 456 5.07 -30.16 29.80
N PRO A 457 5.52 -29.04 29.28
CA PRO A 457 6.55 -28.21 29.91
C PRO A 457 6.05 -27.86 31.31
N GLY A 458 6.99 -27.80 32.26
CA GLY A 458 6.73 -27.69 33.70
C GLY A 458 5.64 -26.71 34.14
N HIS A 459 5.46 -26.51 35.40
CA HIS A 459 4.31 -25.80 35.97
C HIS A 459 4.11 -24.43 35.31
N GLY A 460 3.19 -24.40 34.40
CA GLY A 460 2.40 -23.21 34.08
C GLY A 460 2.94 -22.25 33.06
N ARG A 461 4.11 -22.39 32.43
CA ARG A 461 4.56 -21.50 31.33
C ARG A 461 5.93 -21.81 30.73
N ASP A 462 6.56 -22.94 31.07
CA ASP A 462 7.85 -23.28 30.49
C ASP A 462 7.70 -23.79 29.06
N TYR A 463 8.51 -23.26 28.14
CA TYR A 463 8.54 -23.73 26.76
C TYR A 463 9.10 -25.16 26.69
N PRO A 464 8.69 -25.96 25.69
CA PRO A 464 9.24 -27.29 25.46
C PRO A 464 10.77 -27.25 25.37
N VAL A 465 11.44 -28.15 26.06
CA VAL A 465 12.91 -28.31 25.99
C VAL A 465 13.26 -29.06 24.72
N VAL A 466 13.99 -28.40 23.82
CA VAL A 466 14.40 -28.96 22.52
C VAL A 466 15.90 -29.20 22.52
N LYS A 467 16.31 -30.37 21.98
CA LYS A 467 17.70 -30.73 21.81
C LYS A 467 17.92 -31.47 20.50
N ASN A 468 19.17 -31.54 20.06
CA ASN A 468 19.63 -32.41 18.97
C ASN A 468 18.83 -32.27 17.68
N ILE A 469 18.53 -31.00 17.26
CA ILE A 469 17.84 -30.74 16.00
C ILE A 469 18.77 -31.04 14.83
N GLU A 470 18.27 -31.85 13.91
CA GLU A 470 18.94 -32.21 12.66
C GLU A 470 17.97 -32.13 11.50
N GLU A 471 18.26 -31.31 10.48
CA GLU A 471 17.48 -31.22 9.25
C GLU A 471 18.18 -31.96 8.11
N GLN A 472 17.47 -32.87 7.46
CA GLN A 472 17.91 -33.53 6.22
C GLN A 472 17.15 -32.94 5.04
N SER A 473 17.84 -32.11 4.27
CA SER A 473 17.25 -31.39 3.14
C SER A 473 16.42 -32.30 2.21
N GLY A 474 15.19 -31.90 1.93
CA GLY A 474 14.25 -32.63 1.09
C GLY A 474 13.66 -33.91 1.69
N LYS A 475 13.98 -34.24 2.94
CA LYS A 475 13.46 -35.43 3.64
C LYS A 475 12.63 -35.06 4.86
N GLY A 476 13.16 -34.28 5.80
CA GLY A 476 12.49 -33.88 7.03
C GLY A 476 13.45 -33.42 8.12
N VAL A 477 12.89 -33.17 9.30
CA VAL A 477 13.58 -32.69 10.49
C VAL A 477 13.39 -33.67 11.63
N SER A 478 14.40 -33.83 12.47
CA SER A 478 14.35 -34.61 13.69
C SER A 478 14.90 -33.81 14.89
N GLY A 479 14.43 -34.14 16.09
CA GLY A 479 14.87 -33.53 17.30
C GLY A 479 14.36 -34.28 18.54
N GLU A 480 14.84 -33.86 19.70
CA GLU A 480 14.37 -34.37 21.00
C GLU A 480 13.50 -33.27 21.64
N VAL A 481 12.24 -33.55 21.95
CA VAL A 481 11.30 -32.64 22.60
C VAL A 481 10.88 -33.24 23.95
N ASN A 482 11.23 -32.61 25.05
CA ASN A 482 10.94 -33.07 26.42
C ASN A 482 11.39 -34.50 26.71
N GLY A 483 12.45 -34.96 26.05
CA GLY A 483 12.98 -36.32 26.20
C GLY A 483 12.42 -37.36 25.21
N HIS A 484 11.51 -36.94 24.30
CA HIS A 484 10.95 -37.78 23.23
C HIS A 484 11.67 -37.51 21.91
N ALA A 485 12.08 -38.55 21.21
CA ALA A 485 12.66 -38.47 19.88
C ALA A 485 11.54 -38.22 18.85
N VAL A 486 11.53 -37.05 18.22
CA VAL A 486 10.51 -36.62 17.25
C VAL A 486 11.13 -36.50 15.86
N ARG A 487 10.49 -37.07 14.85
CA ARG A 487 10.83 -36.93 13.44
C ARG A 487 9.62 -36.43 12.67
N VAL A 488 9.79 -35.42 11.83
CA VAL A 488 8.74 -34.87 10.97
C VAL A 488 9.25 -34.80 9.53
N GLY A 489 8.46 -35.23 8.56
CA GLY A 489 8.85 -35.15 7.16
C GLY A 489 8.17 -36.18 6.26
N ARG A 490 8.87 -36.59 5.21
CA ARG A 490 8.33 -37.59 4.25
C ARG A 490 8.15 -38.96 4.90
N PHE A 491 7.16 -39.70 4.47
CA PHE A 491 6.84 -41.05 4.99
C PHE A 491 8.07 -41.96 5.08
N ALA A 492 8.87 -42.03 4.01
CA ALA A 492 10.07 -42.84 3.96
C ALA A 492 11.14 -42.43 4.98
N TYR A 493 11.25 -41.12 5.30
CA TYR A 493 12.19 -40.59 6.28
C TYR A 493 11.73 -40.92 7.70
N VAL A 494 10.45 -40.74 7.97
CA VAL A 494 9.88 -40.94 9.31
C VAL A 494 9.87 -42.42 9.68
N THR A 495 9.75 -43.35 8.68
CA THR A 495 9.72 -44.77 8.86
C THR A 495 11.06 -45.48 8.60
N ALA A 496 12.13 -44.74 8.38
CA ALA A 496 13.47 -45.27 8.07
C ALA A 496 14.27 -45.63 9.34
N ASP A 497 13.78 -46.54 10.16
CA ASP A 497 14.55 -47.08 11.28
C ASP A 497 15.25 -48.40 10.91
N GLU A 498 16.45 -48.65 11.55
CA GLU A 498 17.29 -49.84 11.32
C GLU A 498 16.58 -51.15 11.67
N ALA A 499 15.56 -51.12 12.54
CA ALA A 499 14.81 -52.29 13.01
C ALA A 499 13.64 -52.74 12.11
N GLY A 500 13.36 -51.99 11.01
CA GLY A 500 12.30 -52.27 10.08
C GLY A 500 10.90 -51.77 10.50
N PHE A 501 9.98 -51.72 9.54
CA PHE A 501 8.68 -51.12 9.64
C PHE A 501 7.77 -51.66 10.78
N THR A 502 7.92 -52.91 11.15
CA THR A 502 7.17 -53.55 12.24
C THR A 502 7.49 -52.96 13.61
N HIS A 503 8.68 -52.41 13.79
CA HIS A 503 9.06 -51.75 15.04
C HIS A 503 8.47 -50.34 15.15
N VAL A 504 8.30 -49.64 14.02
CA VAL A 504 7.75 -48.26 13.95
C VAL A 504 6.24 -48.26 14.20
N LEU A 505 5.53 -49.33 13.84
CA LEU A 505 4.08 -49.41 13.95
C LEU A 505 3.56 -50.06 15.25
N GLY A 506 4.41 -50.75 16.00
CA GLY A 506 3.99 -51.56 17.16
C GLY A 506 3.24 -52.84 16.77
N ALA A 507 3.26 -53.84 17.64
CA ALA A 507 2.76 -55.20 17.36
C ALA A 507 1.25 -55.29 17.02
N GLY A 508 0.42 -54.34 17.49
CA GLY A 508 -1.02 -54.34 17.22
C GLY A 508 -1.37 -53.91 15.80
N VAL A 509 -0.53 -53.09 15.20
CA VAL A 509 -0.72 -52.55 13.84
C VAL A 509 -0.30 -53.58 12.79
N ALA A 510 0.75 -54.34 13.07
CA ALA A 510 1.18 -55.46 12.21
C ALA A 510 0.11 -56.55 12.09
N ALA A 511 -0.65 -56.79 13.14
CA ALA A 511 -1.76 -57.78 13.12
C ALA A 511 -2.97 -57.27 12.30
N GLY A 512 -3.30 -55.99 12.32
CA GLY A 512 -4.37 -55.37 11.54
C GLY A 512 -4.08 -55.34 10.04
N ILE A 513 -2.84 -55.09 9.64
CA ILE A 513 -2.41 -55.13 8.23
C ILE A 513 -2.41 -56.55 7.71
N ALA A 514 -1.98 -57.53 8.52
CA ALA A 514 -2.05 -58.95 8.16
C ALA A 514 -3.49 -59.44 7.99
N ALA A 515 -4.45 -58.98 8.81
CA ALA A 515 -5.87 -59.35 8.69
C ALA A 515 -6.56 -58.69 7.48
N GLY A 516 -6.21 -57.44 7.11
CA GLY A 516 -6.72 -56.79 5.90
C GLY A 516 -6.20 -57.39 4.59
N ALA A 517 -4.96 -57.88 4.58
CA ALA A 517 -4.37 -58.53 3.41
C ALA A 517 -4.95 -59.92 3.12
N VAL A 518 -5.58 -60.56 4.12
CA VAL A 518 -6.23 -61.88 3.96
C VAL A 518 -7.64 -61.79 3.39
N ALA A 519 -8.29 -60.63 3.48
CA ALA A 519 -9.64 -60.43 2.94
C ALA A 519 -9.70 -60.23 1.41
N ASP A 520 -8.60 -59.85 0.76
CA ASP A 520 -8.56 -59.57 -0.70
C ASP A 520 -7.96 -60.70 -1.54
N SER A 521 -7.58 -61.86 -0.92
CA SER A 521 -6.93 -62.99 -1.62
C SER A 521 -7.78 -64.21 -1.82
N ALA A 522 -9.12 -64.08 -1.87
CA ALA A 522 -10.02 -65.19 -2.12
C ALA A 522 -10.62 -65.19 -3.54
N VAL A 523 -9.84 -65.11 -4.61
CA VAL A 523 -10.17 -65.57 -5.95
C VAL A 523 -8.90 -65.99 -6.70
N GLY A 524 -8.66 -67.28 -6.81
CA GLY A 524 -8.13 -68.04 -7.96
C GLY A 524 -6.63 -68.07 -8.25
N ASP A 525 -6.04 -69.07 -7.97
CA ASP A 525 -5.32 -70.09 -8.77
C ASP A 525 -3.83 -70.31 -8.42
N SER A 526 -3.61 -71.63 -8.30
CA SER A 526 -2.40 -72.35 -7.97
C SER A 526 -1.18 -71.99 -8.85
N ALA A 527 -0.02 -71.73 -8.23
CA ALA A 527 1.29 -72.19 -8.72
C ALA A 527 2.35 -72.12 -7.61
N THR A 528 2.95 -73.27 -7.36
CA THR A 528 4.09 -73.56 -6.49
C THR A 528 5.33 -72.73 -6.81
N GLY A 529 5.92 -72.07 -5.78
CA GLY A 529 7.23 -71.43 -5.92
C GLY A 529 7.73 -70.86 -4.59
N THR A 530 8.61 -71.59 -3.89
CA THR A 530 9.37 -71.18 -2.74
C THR A 530 10.22 -69.97 -3.05
N ALA A 531 9.96 -68.83 -2.38
CA ALA A 531 10.91 -67.72 -2.28
C ALA A 531 10.79 -67.05 -0.91
N ALA A 532 11.93 -66.91 -0.27
CA ALA A 532 12.14 -66.33 1.05
C ALA A 532 11.47 -64.97 1.19
N GLY A 533 10.78 -64.72 2.33
CA GLY A 533 10.01 -63.53 2.61
C GLY A 533 10.85 -62.25 2.69
N ALA A 534 10.79 -61.47 1.64
CA ALA A 534 11.01 -60.04 1.73
C ALA A 534 9.66 -59.41 2.16
N SER A 535 9.54 -58.96 3.40
CA SER A 535 8.35 -58.27 3.88
C SER A 535 8.18 -56.99 3.03
N LYS A 536 7.16 -56.96 2.17
CA LYS A 536 6.78 -55.74 1.44
C LYS A 536 6.51 -54.64 2.48
N LYS A 537 7.23 -53.52 2.35
CA LYS A 537 6.91 -52.31 3.13
C LYS A 537 5.45 -51.93 2.83
N PRO A 538 4.61 -51.71 3.84
CA PRO A 538 3.23 -51.26 3.60
C PRO A 538 3.22 -49.96 2.83
N GLU A 539 2.34 -49.83 1.88
CA GLU A 539 2.10 -48.63 1.12
C GLU A 539 1.33 -47.61 2.00
N VAL A 540 1.59 -46.34 1.84
CA VAL A 540 0.93 -45.23 2.58
C VAL A 540 -0.59 -45.35 2.50
N ASN A 541 -1.12 -45.75 1.34
CA ASN A 541 -2.55 -45.90 1.08
C ASN A 541 -3.23 -47.01 1.89
N SER A 542 -2.47 -47.88 2.54
CA SER A 542 -3.03 -48.89 3.45
C SER A 542 -3.22 -48.39 4.88
N LEU A 543 -2.63 -47.25 5.22
CA LEU A 543 -2.62 -46.66 6.56
C LEU A 543 -3.50 -45.41 6.68
N PHE A 544 -3.65 -44.68 5.57
CA PHE A 544 -4.34 -43.39 5.54
C PHE A 544 -5.21 -43.28 4.30
N ALA A 545 -6.30 -42.52 4.39
CA ALA A 545 -7.14 -42.22 3.25
C ALA A 545 -6.33 -41.47 2.14
N PRO A 546 -6.69 -41.58 0.86
CA PRO A 546 -6.07 -40.79 -0.19
C PRO A 546 -6.17 -39.30 0.11
N LEU A 547 -5.14 -38.55 -0.25
CA LEU A 547 -5.16 -37.07 -0.16
C LEU A 547 -6.00 -36.50 -1.29
N GLU A 548 -6.72 -35.40 -0.99
CA GLU A 548 -7.34 -34.56 -2.01
C GLU A 548 -6.28 -33.90 -2.89
N PRO A 549 -6.61 -33.46 -4.11
CA PRO A 549 -5.64 -32.89 -5.06
C PRO A 549 -4.91 -31.62 -4.58
N ASP A 550 -5.49 -30.87 -3.65
CA ASP A 550 -4.95 -29.64 -3.05
C ASP A 550 -4.27 -29.89 -1.70
N GLU A 551 -4.20 -31.15 -1.25
CA GLU A 551 -3.64 -31.51 0.03
C GLU A 551 -2.17 -31.93 -0.07
N MET A 552 -1.41 -31.58 0.96
CA MET A 552 -0.03 -31.97 1.21
C MET A 552 0.05 -32.69 2.55
N ALA A 553 1.04 -33.56 2.73
CA ALA A 553 1.20 -34.29 3.97
C ALA A 553 2.63 -34.26 4.51
N ALA A 554 2.74 -34.09 5.82
CA ALA A 554 3.92 -34.39 6.60
C ALA A 554 3.59 -35.53 7.59
N TYR A 555 4.53 -36.41 7.80
CA TYR A 555 4.34 -37.55 8.72
C TYR A 555 5.18 -37.28 10.00
N VAL A 556 4.66 -37.78 11.12
CA VAL A 556 5.28 -37.60 12.43
C VAL A 556 5.53 -38.95 13.08
N ALA A 557 6.77 -39.19 13.52
CA ALA A 557 7.08 -40.30 14.41
C ALA A 557 7.56 -39.73 15.75
N ILE A 558 7.14 -40.40 16.83
CA ILE A 558 7.54 -40.14 18.21
C ILE A 558 8.09 -41.41 18.81
N ASP A 559 9.29 -41.38 19.35
CA ASP A 559 10.02 -42.51 19.92
C ASP A 559 10.09 -43.72 18.96
N GLY A 560 10.37 -43.45 17.69
CA GLY A 560 10.51 -44.43 16.64
C GLY A 560 9.21 -45.07 16.17
N LYS A 561 8.03 -44.58 16.58
CA LYS A 561 6.73 -45.07 16.16
C LYS A 561 5.99 -44.00 15.33
N LEU A 562 5.38 -44.40 14.22
CA LEU A 562 4.51 -43.53 13.43
C LEU A 562 3.31 -43.08 14.26
N ALA A 563 3.28 -41.78 14.61
CA ALA A 563 2.24 -41.19 15.45
C ALA A 563 1.05 -40.67 14.65
N ALA A 564 1.34 -39.91 13.57
CA ALA A 564 0.29 -39.29 12.76
C ALA A 564 0.79 -38.87 11.36
N ARG A 565 -0.20 -38.57 10.50
CA ARG A 565 -0.06 -37.75 9.29
C ARG A 565 -0.69 -36.37 9.55
N ILE A 566 0.06 -35.30 9.36
CA ILE A 566 -0.42 -33.95 9.38
C ILE A 566 -0.74 -33.57 7.94
N VAL A 567 -2.00 -33.24 7.67
CA VAL A 567 -2.48 -32.82 6.36
C VAL A 567 -2.56 -31.30 6.33
N LEU A 568 -1.91 -30.72 5.30
CA LEU A 568 -1.87 -29.28 5.07
C LEU A 568 -2.49 -29.00 3.71
N ARG A 569 -3.06 -27.81 3.56
CA ARG A 569 -3.46 -27.27 2.25
C ARG A 569 -3.32 -25.76 2.23
N ASP A 570 -3.34 -25.19 1.02
CA ASP A 570 -3.56 -23.76 0.86
C ASP A 570 -5.00 -23.41 1.23
N VAL A 571 -5.18 -22.52 2.19
CA VAL A 571 -6.51 -22.12 2.65
C VAL A 571 -6.81 -20.73 2.10
N PRO A 572 -7.98 -20.51 1.45
CA PRO A 572 -8.41 -19.20 1.03
C PRO A 572 -8.45 -18.23 2.23
N ARG A 573 -8.14 -16.95 1.98
CA ARG A 573 -8.33 -15.91 2.97
C ARG A 573 -9.82 -15.83 3.36
N GLU A 574 -10.11 -15.65 4.64
CA GLU A 574 -11.48 -15.64 5.18
C GLU A 574 -12.39 -14.63 4.44
N ASN A 575 -11.83 -13.49 4.07
CA ASN A 575 -12.56 -12.43 3.39
C ASN A 575 -12.43 -12.43 1.85
N ALA A 576 -11.75 -13.44 1.25
CA ALA A 576 -11.52 -13.49 -0.19
C ALA A 576 -12.85 -13.52 -0.97
N LYS A 577 -13.74 -14.45 -0.65
CA LYS A 577 -15.04 -14.59 -1.32
C LYS A 577 -15.87 -13.31 -1.27
N ALA A 578 -16.01 -12.72 -0.08
CA ALA A 578 -16.76 -11.48 0.11
C ALA A 578 -16.16 -10.31 -0.67
N SER A 579 -14.83 -10.26 -0.77
CA SER A 579 -14.09 -9.24 -1.53
C SER A 579 -14.32 -9.39 -3.04
N LEU A 580 -14.28 -10.61 -3.56
CA LEU A 580 -14.55 -10.88 -4.98
C LEU A 580 -16.01 -10.59 -5.38
N GLU A 581 -16.98 -10.96 -4.53
CA GLU A 581 -18.38 -10.59 -4.73
C GLU A 581 -18.57 -9.05 -4.72
N LYS A 582 -17.83 -8.31 -3.88
CA LYS A 582 -17.85 -6.86 -3.87
C LYS A 582 -17.30 -6.28 -5.18
N LEU A 583 -16.26 -6.88 -5.78
CA LEU A 583 -15.73 -6.49 -7.09
C LEU A 583 -16.78 -6.63 -8.19
N HIS A 584 -17.53 -7.73 -8.24
CA HIS A 584 -18.63 -7.90 -9.18
C HIS A 584 -19.73 -6.84 -8.99
N ARG A 585 -20.11 -6.56 -7.72
CA ARG A 585 -21.08 -5.48 -7.41
C ARG A 585 -20.57 -4.10 -7.82
N LEU A 586 -19.26 -3.85 -7.77
CA LEU A 586 -18.64 -2.66 -8.30
C LEU A 586 -18.60 -2.64 -9.84
N GLY A 587 -19.02 -3.70 -10.55
CA GLY A 587 -19.10 -3.76 -12.00
C GLY A 587 -17.79 -4.17 -12.68
N VAL A 588 -16.90 -4.89 -12.00
CA VAL A 588 -15.80 -5.62 -12.63
C VAL A 588 -16.41 -6.78 -13.41
N LYS A 589 -16.04 -6.91 -14.69
CA LYS A 589 -16.71 -7.84 -15.61
C LYS A 589 -16.15 -9.25 -15.52
N LYS A 590 -14.83 -9.36 -15.28
CA LYS A 590 -14.12 -10.65 -15.28
C LYS A 590 -13.10 -10.71 -14.16
N LEU A 591 -13.10 -11.84 -13.45
CA LEU A 591 -12.08 -12.19 -12.46
C LEU A 591 -11.44 -13.49 -12.92
N SER A 592 -10.12 -13.54 -12.98
CA SER A 592 -9.33 -14.70 -13.40
C SER A 592 -8.30 -15.06 -12.35
N MET A 593 -8.07 -16.35 -12.12
CA MET A 593 -7.00 -16.82 -11.27
C MET A 593 -5.86 -17.38 -12.11
N LEU A 594 -4.63 -16.96 -11.84
CA LEU A 594 -3.41 -17.47 -12.46
C LEU A 594 -2.61 -18.27 -11.44
N THR A 595 -2.20 -19.48 -11.76
CA THR A 595 -1.40 -20.29 -10.84
C THR A 595 -0.50 -21.27 -11.58
N GLY A 596 0.65 -21.61 -10.98
CA GLY A 596 1.51 -22.71 -11.41
C GLY A 596 1.06 -24.08 -10.97
N ASP A 597 0.02 -24.14 -10.13
CA ASP A 597 -0.49 -25.40 -9.57
C ASP A 597 -1.25 -26.22 -10.61
N LYS A 598 -1.46 -27.50 -10.26
CA LYS A 598 -2.28 -28.43 -11.06
C LYS A 598 -3.73 -27.95 -11.15
N GLU A 599 -4.36 -28.19 -12.29
CA GLU A 599 -5.73 -27.77 -12.56
C GLU A 599 -6.72 -28.21 -11.48
N ALA A 600 -6.62 -29.44 -10.99
CA ALA A 600 -7.52 -29.96 -9.96
C ALA A 600 -7.44 -29.18 -8.65
N SER A 601 -6.24 -28.85 -8.15
CA SER A 601 -6.02 -28.01 -6.97
C SER A 601 -6.53 -26.58 -7.19
N ALA A 602 -6.21 -26.00 -8.34
CA ALA A 602 -6.61 -24.63 -8.67
C ALA A 602 -8.14 -24.48 -8.71
N ARG A 603 -8.87 -25.46 -9.27
CA ARG A 603 -10.34 -25.44 -9.36
C ARG A 603 -11.03 -25.54 -8.00
N ILE A 604 -10.45 -26.27 -7.04
CA ILE A 604 -10.99 -26.36 -5.67
C ILE A 604 -10.96 -24.96 -5.04
N ILE A 605 -9.80 -24.30 -5.02
CA ILE A 605 -9.65 -22.95 -4.46
C ILE A 605 -10.54 -21.94 -5.19
N ALA A 606 -10.58 -21.98 -6.53
CA ALA A 606 -11.41 -21.08 -7.33
C ALA A 606 -12.90 -21.23 -7.00
N GLY A 607 -13.39 -22.47 -6.82
CA GLY A 607 -14.77 -22.75 -6.40
C GLY A 607 -15.09 -22.18 -5.01
N GLU A 608 -14.15 -22.31 -4.06
CA GLU A 608 -14.31 -21.77 -2.70
C GLU A 608 -14.43 -20.24 -2.69
N VAL A 609 -13.63 -19.55 -3.51
CA VAL A 609 -13.61 -18.06 -3.57
C VAL A 609 -14.59 -17.49 -4.59
N GLY A 610 -15.12 -18.29 -5.51
CA GLY A 610 -16.10 -17.87 -6.52
C GLY A 610 -15.47 -17.26 -7.78
N ILE A 611 -14.37 -17.83 -8.28
CA ILE A 611 -13.76 -17.48 -9.57
C ILE A 611 -14.02 -18.61 -10.58
N ASP A 612 -14.59 -18.28 -11.73
CA ASP A 612 -14.89 -19.24 -12.79
C ASP A 612 -13.75 -19.39 -13.81
N ASP A 613 -12.97 -18.33 -14.05
CA ASP A 613 -11.88 -18.32 -15.03
C ASP A 613 -10.54 -18.68 -14.35
N VAL A 614 -10.07 -19.89 -14.57
CA VAL A 614 -8.85 -20.43 -13.96
C VAL A 614 -7.86 -20.82 -15.04
N GLN A 615 -6.65 -20.28 -14.94
CA GLN A 615 -5.50 -20.68 -15.77
C GLN A 615 -4.45 -21.28 -14.84
N SER A 616 -4.31 -22.58 -14.93
CA SER A 616 -3.44 -23.43 -14.11
C SER A 616 -2.21 -23.88 -14.87
N GLU A 617 -1.26 -24.49 -14.17
CA GLU A 617 -0.02 -25.07 -14.70
C GLU A 617 0.84 -24.05 -15.47
N LEU A 618 0.74 -22.77 -15.10
CA LEU A 618 1.45 -21.68 -15.77
C LEU A 618 2.85 -21.50 -15.19
N PHE A 619 3.85 -21.52 -16.07
CA PHE A 619 5.17 -20.96 -15.76
C PHE A 619 5.10 -19.43 -15.71
N PRO A 620 6.10 -18.73 -15.11
CA PRO A 620 6.10 -17.27 -15.04
C PRO A 620 5.88 -16.58 -16.39
N GLU A 621 6.50 -17.09 -17.48
CA GLU A 621 6.32 -16.58 -18.84
C GLU A 621 4.88 -16.77 -19.35
N GLY A 622 4.23 -17.86 -18.95
CA GLY A 622 2.82 -18.15 -19.27
C GLY A 622 1.87 -17.17 -18.59
N LYS A 623 2.12 -16.82 -17.33
CA LYS A 623 1.36 -15.78 -16.61
C LYS A 623 1.51 -14.42 -17.32
N VAL A 624 2.73 -14.03 -17.68
CA VAL A 624 3.01 -12.79 -18.42
C VAL A 624 2.26 -12.76 -19.74
N ALA A 625 2.32 -13.86 -20.53
CA ALA A 625 1.63 -13.95 -21.81
C ALA A 625 0.11 -13.85 -21.65
N ALA A 626 -0.48 -14.49 -20.64
CA ALA A 626 -1.92 -14.44 -20.37
C ALA A 626 -2.41 -13.02 -20.08
N VAL A 627 -1.71 -12.29 -19.21
CA VAL A 627 -2.08 -10.91 -18.86
C VAL A 627 -1.83 -9.98 -20.04
N LYS A 628 -0.71 -10.11 -20.75
CA LYS A 628 -0.37 -9.30 -21.92
C LYS A 628 -1.41 -9.43 -23.03
N ASN A 629 -1.78 -10.66 -23.41
CA ASN A 629 -2.80 -10.91 -24.44
C ASN A 629 -4.14 -10.29 -24.05
N ALA A 630 -4.58 -10.46 -22.80
CA ALA A 630 -5.82 -9.87 -22.33
C ALA A 630 -5.78 -8.34 -22.32
N THR A 631 -4.64 -7.75 -22.01
CA THR A 631 -4.44 -6.29 -22.05
C THR A 631 -4.50 -5.77 -23.49
N GLU A 632 -3.85 -6.45 -24.44
CA GLU A 632 -3.91 -6.12 -25.87
C GLU A 632 -5.32 -6.25 -26.43
N ASP A 633 -6.06 -7.31 -26.07
CA ASP A 633 -7.45 -7.52 -26.47
C ASP A 633 -8.36 -6.44 -25.91
N ALA A 634 -8.16 -6.04 -24.66
CA ALA A 634 -8.92 -4.97 -24.01
C ALA A 634 -8.71 -3.62 -24.72
N HIS A 635 -7.53 -3.37 -25.27
CA HIS A 635 -7.19 -2.16 -26.00
C HIS A 635 -7.71 -2.16 -27.45
N GLN A 636 -7.90 -3.32 -28.09
CA GLN A 636 -8.41 -3.41 -29.46
C GLN A 636 -9.93 -3.20 -29.57
N ASN A 637 -10.68 -3.55 -28.53
CA ASN A 637 -12.13 -3.49 -28.49
C ASN A 637 -12.66 -2.07 -28.17
N GLN A 638 -12.30 -1.08 -29.00
CA GLN A 638 -12.75 0.30 -28.85
C GLN A 638 -13.79 0.67 -29.92
N PRO A 639 -14.86 1.43 -29.52
CA PRO A 639 -15.81 1.98 -30.49
C PRO A 639 -15.15 2.92 -31.50
N ALA A 640 -15.69 3.00 -32.73
CA ALA A 640 -15.12 3.83 -33.77
C ALA A 640 -15.02 5.32 -33.41
N TRP A 641 -16.01 5.85 -32.65
CA TRP A 641 -15.99 7.23 -32.18
C TRP A 641 -14.84 7.48 -31.18
N ASP A 642 -14.53 6.52 -30.34
CA ASP A 642 -13.46 6.63 -29.36
C ASP A 642 -12.07 6.65 -30.01
N LYS A 643 -11.89 5.96 -31.15
CA LYS A 643 -10.68 6.06 -31.97
C LYS A 643 -10.48 7.47 -32.55
N VAL A 644 -11.57 8.20 -32.82
CA VAL A 644 -11.49 9.60 -33.25
C VAL A 644 -11.12 10.50 -32.08
N VAL A 645 -11.73 10.28 -30.90
CA VAL A 645 -11.38 10.99 -29.68
C VAL A 645 -9.92 10.74 -29.32
N GLN A 646 -9.47 9.51 -29.40
CA GLN A 646 -8.07 9.15 -29.16
C GLN A 646 -7.07 9.87 -30.08
N ARG A 647 -7.44 10.12 -31.36
CA ARG A 647 -6.59 10.89 -32.28
C ARG A 647 -6.49 12.37 -31.93
N VAL A 648 -7.56 12.94 -31.39
CA VAL A 648 -7.63 14.38 -31.06
C VAL A 648 -7.04 14.68 -29.69
N VAL A 649 -7.25 13.79 -28.74
CA VAL A 649 -6.95 14.00 -27.32
C VAL A 649 -5.76 13.16 -26.85
N GLY A 650 -5.33 12.19 -27.69
CA GLY A 650 -4.21 11.29 -27.36
C GLY A 650 -4.60 10.07 -26.54
N GLU A 651 -5.84 9.95 -26.04
CA GLU A 651 -6.27 8.83 -25.20
C GLU A 651 -7.73 8.39 -25.44
N SER A 652 -7.99 7.09 -25.18
CA SER A 652 -9.30 6.47 -25.29
C SER A 652 -10.13 6.68 -24.03
N MET A 653 -11.38 7.12 -24.19
CA MET A 653 -12.34 7.27 -23.08
C MET A 653 -12.97 5.94 -22.63
N THR A 654 -13.08 4.97 -23.54
CA THR A 654 -13.73 3.67 -23.31
C THR A 654 -12.77 2.53 -23.11
N ARG A 655 -11.45 2.81 -23.06
CA ARG A 655 -10.41 1.79 -22.83
C ARG A 655 -10.74 1.00 -21.58
N GLN A 656 -10.84 -0.31 -21.74
CA GLN A 656 -10.95 -1.23 -20.61
C GLN A 656 -9.54 -1.42 -20.02
N VAL A 657 -9.48 -1.42 -18.71
CA VAL A 657 -8.23 -1.54 -17.96
C VAL A 657 -8.16 -2.93 -17.36
N THR A 658 -7.01 -3.58 -17.53
CA THR A 658 -6.66 -4.85 -16.89
C THR A 658 -5.85 -4.59 -15.63
N MET A 659 -6.06 -5.40 -14.59
CA MET A 659 -5.33 -5.31 -13.35
C MET A 659 -4.80 -6.68 -12.94
N MET A 660 -3.57 -6.75 -12.46
CA MET A 660 -2.99 -7.93 -11.83
C MET A 660 -2.77 -7.67 -10.34
N VAL A 661 -3.20 -8.60 -9.50
CA VAL A 661 -2.99 -8.59 -8.05
C VAL A 661 -2.12 -9.77 -7.66
N GLY A 662 -1.00 -9.50 -6.99
CA GLY A 662 -0.04 -10.51 -6.55
C GLY A 662 0.69 -10.07 -5.28
N ASP A 663 1.41 -11.00 -4.61
CA ASP A 663 2.14 -10.71 -3.36
C ASP A 663 3.64 -11.00 -3.45
N GLY A 664 4.07 -11.76 -4.45
CA GLY A 664 5.39 -12.39 -4.51
C GLY A 664 6.39 -11.70 -5.43
N VAL A 665 7.67 -11.99 -5.18
CA VAL A 665 8.78 -11.60 -6.06
C VAL A 665 8.62 -12.20 -7.46
N ASN A 666 8.02 -13.40 -7.55
CA ASN A 666 7.79 -14.10 -8.80
C ASN A 666 6.73 -13.42 -9.70
N ASP A 667 5.87 -12.59 -9.12
CA ASP A 667 4.81 -11.88 -9.85
C ASP A 667 5.26 -10.53 -10.39
N ALA A 668 6.45 -10.02 -10.03
CA ALA A 668 6.95 -8.73 -10.46
C ALA A 668 6.89 -8.52 -12.00
N PRO A 669 7.28 -9.49 -12.85
CA PRO A 669 7.15 -9.34 -14.31
C PRO A 669 5.69 -9.26 -14.77
N VAL A 670 4.79 -10.00 -14.13
CA VAL A 670 3.35 -10.02 -14.48
C VAL A 670 2.67 -8.73 -14.05
N LEU A 671 3.00 -8.22 -12.86
CA LEU A 671 2.53 -6.93 -12.35
C LEU A 671 2.92 -5.77 -13.27
N ALA A 672 4.14 -5.81 -13.83
CA ALA A 672 4.65 -4.77 -14.72
C ALA A 672 3.96 -4.75 -16.11
N VAL A 673 3.39 -5.86 -16.57
CA VAL A 673 2.78 -6.00 -17.90
C VAL A 673 1.29 -5.65 -17.92
N ALA A 674 0.60 -5.75 -16.79
CA ALA A 674 -0.78 -5.30 -16.65
C ALA A 674 -0.88 -3.77 -16.79
N ASP A 675 -2.06 -3.26 -17.17
CA ASP A 675 -2.32 -1.81 -17.12
C ASP A 675 -2.14 -1.27 -15.69
N ILE A 676 -2.52 -2.07 -14.69
CA ILE A 676 -2.30 -1.79 -13.27
C ILE A 676 -1.76 -3.06 -12.60
N GLY A 677 -0.54 -3.00 -12.09
CA GLY A 677 -0.03 -3.98 -11.13
C GLY A 677 -0.33 -3.53 -9.71
N MET A 678 -0.95 -4.40 -8.92
CA MET A 678 -1.27 -4.17 -7.52
C MET A 678 -0.58 -5.21 -6.66
N ALA A 679 0.38 -4.79 -5.85
CA ALA A 679 1.11 -5.67 -4.94
C ALA A 679 0.48 -5.65 -3.54
N MET A 680 0.31 -6.83 -2.94
CA MET A 680 -0.07 -6.99 -1.54
C MET A 680 1.21 -7.27 -0.72
N THR A 681 1.43 -6.52 0.33
CA THR A 681 2.61 -6.66 1.18
C THR A 681 2.26 -6.59 2.67
N ASP A 682 3.03 -7.29 3.48
CA ASP A 682 2.97 -7.25 4.95
C ASP A 682 3.93 -6.20 5.54
N GLY A 683 4.34 -5.24 4.73
CA GLY A 683 5.35 -4.25 5.09
C GLY A 683 6.78 -4.65 4.73
N THR A 684 7.01 -5.81 4.09
CA THR A 684 8.32 -6.17 3.54
C THR A 684 8.43 -5.62 2.12
N SER A 685 9.49 -4.85 1.84
CA SER A 685 9.79 -4.43 0.47
C SER A 685 10.16 -5.65 -0.37
N THR A 686 9.47 -5.83 -1.47
CA THR A 686 9.73 -6.92 -2.41
C THR A 686 9.83 -6.37 -3.82
N ALA A 687 10.40 -7.15 -4.75
CA ALA A 687 10.41 -6.80 -6.16
C ALA A 687 8.99 -6.58 -6.73
N ALA A 688 7.98 -7.25 -6.16
CA ALA A 688 6.58 -7.02 -6.50
C ALA A 688 6.13 -5.58 -6.15
N SER A 689 6.47 -5.10 -4.94
CA SER A 689 6.17 -3.72 -4.54
C SER A 689 6.85 -2.69 -5.43
N GLU A 690 8.08 -2.97 -5.88
CA GLU A 690 8.82 -2.07 -6.77
C GLU A 690 8.24 -2.03 -8.18
N SER A 691 7.74 -3.16 -8.67
CA SER A 691 7.18 -3.29 -10.03
C SER A 691 5.72 -2.86 -10.13
N ALA A 692 4.97 -2.87 -9.03
CA ALA A 692 3.57 -2.52 -9.00
C ALA A 692 3.35 -1.00 -9.02
N GLN A 693 2.25 -0.55 -9.61
CA GLN A 693 1.79 0.84 -9.56
C GLN A 693 0.95 1.14 -8.31
N VAL A 694 0.37 0.09 -7.69
CA VAL A 694 -0.41 0.18 -6.45
C VAL A 694 0.16 -0.80 -5.43
N VAL A 695 0.33 -0.35 -4.19
CA VAL A 695 0.85 -1.18 -3.09
C VAL A 695 -0.16 -1.17 -1.94
N ILE A 696 -0.63 -2.36 -1.56
CA ILE A 696 -1.48 -2.58 -0.39
C ILE A 696 -0.57 -2.95 0.78
N MET A 697 -0.59 -2.12 1.84
CA MET A 697 0.34 -2.23 2.97
C MET A 697 -0.15 -3.12 4.11
N ASN A 698 -1.43 -3.46 4.14
CA ASN A 698 -2.06 -4.22 5.22
C ASN A 698 -2.28 -5.72 4.90
N ASP A 699 -1.71 -6.23 3.81
CA ASP A 699 -1.85 -7.61 3.34
C ASP A 699 -3.32 -8.13 3.36
N ASP A 700 -4.28 -7.23 3.16
CA ASP A 700 -5.70 -7.54 3.19
C ASP A 700 -6.32 -7.44 1.79
N ILE A 701 -6.86 -8.54 1.28
CA ILE A 701 -7.53 -8.59 -0.03
C ILE A 701 -8.77 -7.68 -0.11
N ALA A 702 -9.41 -7.34 1.03
CA ALA A 702 -10.52 -6.39 1.07
C ALA A 702 -10.13 -4.98 0.63
N SER A 703 -8.83 -4.66 0.64
CA SER A 703 -8.29 -3.41 0.12
C SER A 703 -8.42 -3.29 -1.41
N VAL A 704 -8.47 -4.41 -2.14
CA VAL A 704 -8.65 -4.39 -3.61
C VAL A 704 -10.00 -3.79 -4.03
N PRO A 705 -11.17 -4.28 -3.56
CA PRO A 705 -12.45 -3.64 -3.86
C PRO A 705 -12.56 -2.24 -3.25
N ARG A 706 -11.91 -1.97 -2.12
CA ARG A 706 -11.88 -0.64 -1.50
C ARG A 706 -11.15 0.37 -2.39
N ALA A 707 -10.01 0.02 -2.97
CA ALA A 707 -9.28 0.87 -3.91
C ALA A 707 -10.14 1.26 -5.12
N ILE A 708 -10.80 0.28 -5.74
CA ILE A 708 -11.67 0.50 -6.90
C ILE A 708 -12.89 1.35 -6.52
N ALA A 709 -13.49 1.13 -5.34
CA ALA A 709 -14.61 1.92 -4.86
C ALA A 709 -14.24 3.39 -4.66
N ILE A 710 -13.09 3.66 -4.03
CA ILE A 710 -12.57 5.02 -3.84
C ILE A 710 -12.31 5.67 -5.20
N ALA A 711 -11.64 4.98 -6.12
CA ALA A 711 -11.33 5.48 -7.45
C ALA A 711 -12.60 5.84 -8.26
N ARG A 712 -13.58 4.95 -8.28
CA ARG A 712 -14.88 5.19 -8.98
C ARG A 712 -15.65 6.34 -8.39
N ARG A 713 -15.68 6.45 -7.06
CA ARG A 713 -16.31 7.57 -6.38
C ARG A 713 -15.59 8.88 -6.69
N THR A 714 -14.27 8.91 -6.61
CA THR A 714 -13.47 10.09 -6.96
C THR A 714 -13.78 10.56 -8.37
N LYS A 715 -13.77 9.65 -9.35
CA LYS A 715 -14.15 9.95 -10.74
C LYS A 715 -15.58 10.48 -10.86
N LYS A 716 -16.54 9.89 -10.15
CA LYS A 716 -17.93 10.35 -10.14
C LYS A 716 -18.06 11.77 -9.58
N VAL A 717 -17.41 12.05 -8.45
CA VAL A 717 -17.43 13.38 -7.82
C VAL A 717 -16.78 14.41 -8.74
N MET A 718 -15.61 14.08 -9.32
CA MET A 718 -14.92 14.93 -10.29
C MET A 718 -15.83 15.29 -11.47
N LEU A 719 -16.42 14.28 -12.14
CA LEU A 719 -17.33 14.51 -13.27
C LEU A 719 -18.55 15.35 -12.87
N GLN A 720 -19.12 15.13 -11.69
CA GLN A 720 -20.23 15.95 -11.18
C GLN A 720 -19.80 17.39 -10.97
N ALA A 721 -18.65 17.64 -10.32
CA ALA A 721 -18.14 18.99 -10.09
C ALA A 721 -17.92 19.74 -11.41
N VAL A 722 -17.27 19.08 -12.38
CA VAL A 722 -16.99 19.64 -13.70
C VAL A 722 -18.30 19.93 -14.48
N LEU A 723 -19.21 18.95 -14.56
CA LEU A 723 -20.46 19.11 -15.33
C LEU A 723 -21.41 20.17 -14.73
N VAL A 724 -21.47 20.25 -13.40
CA VAL A 724 -22.22 21.30 -12.72
C VAL A 724 -21.60 22.67 -13.00
N GLY A 725 -20.30 22.82 -12.88
CA GLY A 725 -19.60 24.06 -13.19
C GLY A 725 -19.80 24.51 -14.63
N LEU A 726 -19.53 23.63 -15.60
CA LEU A 726 -19.73 23.92 -17.01
C LEU A 726 -21.21 24.24 -17.37
N GLY A 727 -22.16 23.50 -16.77
CA GLY A 727 -23.57 23.75 -16.97
C GLY A 727 -23.99 25.14 -16.50
N LEU A 728 -23.54 25.54 -15.31
CA LEU A 728 -23.79 26.89 -14.78
C LEU A 728 -23.12 27.97 -15.62
N ALA A 729 -21.88 27.74 -16.09
CA ALA A 729 -21.18 28.66 -16.99
C ALA A 729 -21.94 28.85 -18.32
N ILE A 730 -22.45 27.78 -18.95
CA ILE A 730 -23.24 27.85 -20.19
C ILE A 730 -24.51 28.63 -19.96
N ILE A 731 -25.24 28.41 -18.86
CA ILE A 731 -26.46 29.17 -18.53
C ILE A 731 -26.11 30.65 -18.36
N GLY A 732 -25.02 30.95 -17.67
CA GLY A 732 -24.52 32.32 -17.50
C GLY A 732 -24.15 32.99 -18.82
N MET A 733 -23.42 32.29 -19.70
CA MET A 733 -23.08 32.79 -21.06
C MET A 733 -24.31 33.11 -21.90
N VAL A 734 -25.31 32.23 -21.89
CA VAL A 734 -26.57 32.49 -22.60
C VAL A 734 -27.25 33.73 -22.02
N ALA A 735 -27.36 33.86 -20.71
CA ALA A 735 -27.97 35.06 -20.08
C ALA A 735 -27.17 36.34 -20.41
N ALA A 736 -25.83 36.28 -20.43
CA ALA A 736 -24.98 37.40 -20.85
C ALA A 736 -25.17 37.77 -22.32
N ALA A 737 -25.34 36.79 -23.20
CA ALA A 737 -25.66 37.03 -24.62
C ALA A 737 -26.95 37.89 -24.83
N PHE A 738 -27.92 37.72 -23.93
CA PHE A 738 -29.17 38.52 -23.92
C PHE A 738 -29.08 39.81 -23.08
N ASN A 739 -27.90 40.23 -22.62
CA ASN A 739 -27.67 41.41 -21.76
C ASN A 739 -28.28 41.34 -20.35
N LEU A 740 -28.54 40.19 -19.85
CA LEU A 740 -29.11 40.05 -18.51
C LEU A 740 -28.04 40.18 -17.41
N ILE A 741 -26.77 40.02 -17.78
CA ILE A 741 -25.63 40.03 -16.83
C ILE A 741 -24.60 41.08 -17.28
N PRO A 742 -24.39 42.18 -16.52
CA PRO A 742 -23.27 43.09 -16.74
C PRO A 742 -21.93 42.42 -16.63
N VAL A 743 -20.89 42.90 -17.33
CA VAL A 743 -19.54 42.24 -17.38
C VAL A 743 -18.94 42.05 -16.00
N VAL A 744 -18.99 43.06 -15.14
CA VAL A 744 -18.46 43.01 -13.76
C VAL A 744 -19.20 41.95 -12.91
N VAL A 745 -20.54 41.93 -13.02
CA VAL A 745 -21.35 40.93 -12.29
C VAL A 745 -21.03 39.51 -12.81
N GLY A 746 -20.82 39.37 -14.13
CA GLY A 746 -20.42 38.13 -14.76
C GLY A 746 -19.10 37.58 -14.19
N ALA A 747 -18.10 38.42 -13.96
CA ALA A 747 -16.84 38.02 -13.36
C ALA A 747 -17.02 37.46 -11.94
N PHE A 748 -17.78 38.11 -11.07
CA PHE A 748 -18.06 37.61 -9.71
C PHE A 748 -18.97 36.38 -9.74
N MET A 749 -19.88 36.25 -10.69
CA MET A 749 -20.67 35.02 -10.86
C MET A 749 -19.80 33.84 -11.25
N GLN A 750 -18.83 34.02 -12.13
CA GLN A 750 -17.89 32.99 -12.52
C GLN A 750 -17.08 32.49 -11.31
N GLU A 751 -16.56 33.40 -10.49
CA GLU A 751 -15.88 33.08 -9.25
C GLU A 751 -16.75 32.23 -8.30
N ALA A 752 -18.02 32.60 -8.16
CA ALA A 752 -18.95 31.82 -7.35
C ALA A 752 -19.17 30.39 -7.91
N ILE A 753 -19.20 30.22 -9.25
CA ILE A 753 -19.29 28.92 -9.90
C ILE A 753 -18.04 28.09 -9.59
N ASP A 754 -16.86 28.69 -9.64
CA ASP A 754 -15.60 28.04 -9.38
C ASP A 754 -15.53 27.55 -7.92
N VAL A 755 -15.88 28.40 -6.96
CA VAL A 755 -15.97 28.02 -5.54
C VAL A 755 -16.92 26.85 -5.32
N VAL A 756 -18.12 26.87 -5.93
CA VAL A 756 -19.09 25.78 -5.83
C VAL A 756 -18.49 24.48 -6.38
N SER A 757 -17.83 24.54 -7.54
CA SER A 757 -17.22 23.38 -8.19
C SER A 757 -16.09 22.78 -7.34
N ILE A 758 -15.24 23.61 -6.73
CA ILE A 758 -14.15 23.18 -5.85
C ILE A 758 -14.69 22.56 -4.56
N LEU A 759 -15.68 23.21 -3.92
CA LEU A 759 -16.32 22.65 -2.72
C LEU A 759 -16.97 21.30 -3.00
N TRP A 760 -17.57 21.15 -4.20
CA TRP A 760 -18.11 19.86 -4.63
C TRP A 760 -17.02 18.82 -4.81
N ALA A 761 -15.90 19.17 -5.47
CA ALA A 761 -14.76 18.30 -5.66
C ALA A 761 -14.16 17.82 -4.32
N LEU A 762 -14.08 18.70 -3.32
CA LEU A 762 -13.62 18.37 -1.97
C LEU A 762 -14.53 17.35 -1.25
N THR A 763 -15.76 17.14 -1.72
CA THR A 763 -16.59 16.04 -1.17
C THR A 763 -16.02 14.66 -1.46
N ALA A 764 -15.03 14.54 -2.35
CA ALA A 764 -14.25 13.30 -2.53
C ALA A 764 -13.48 12.89 -1.27
N LEU A 765 -13.18 13.82 -0.36
CA LEU A 765 -12.57 13.53 0.95
C LEU A 765 -13.54 12.82 1.93
N LEU A 766 -14.86 12.98 1.71
CA LEU A 766 -15.84 12.44 2.66
C LEU A 766 -15.99 10.93 2.49
N ASP A 767 -15.89 10.22 3.61
CA ASP A 767 -16.17 8.79 3.68
C ASP A 767 -17.70 8.60 3.70
N ARG A 768 -18.27 8.32 2.54
CA ARG A 768 -19.65 7.83 2.39
C ARG A 768 -19.54 6.49 1.69
N GLU A 769 -19.47 5.41 2.44
CA GLU A 769 -19.65 4.06 1.91
C GLU A 769 -21.10 3.82 1.51
#